data_82655272af77bc451ed1dcd8609a4fb2
#
_entry.id   82655272af77bc451ed1dcd8609a4fb2
#
_cell.length_a   1.000
_cell.length_b   1.000
_cell.length_c   1.000
_cell.angle_alpha   90.00
_cell.angle_beta   90.00
_cell.angle_gamma   90.00
#
_symmetry.space_group_name_H-M   'P 1'
#
loop_
_entity.id
_entity.type
_entity.pdbx_description
1 polymer ?
#
loop_
_entity_poly.entity_id
_entity_poly.type
_entity_poly.pdbx_seq_one_letter_code
_entity_poly.pdbx_strand_id
1 'polypeptide(L)'
;MSKGVLVAHNKLEANLQDQRGQGGHGAIPLSAGMLLVTLGVVYGDIGTSPMYTMKSIVANNGGIGTVSEDMILGALSLVIWTMTLVTTVKYVVIAMKADNHNEGGIFALFSLVRKVAPWLILPAMIGGAALLADGILTPAVTVTTAIEGLRTIEWGHALLGDGQTNVIIITIIIICGLFAMQRAGTSSIGKLFGPLMTLWFLFLAGAGLFNMLGNLSILRALNPIRGIMFLFSPINHSGIMVLGFVFLSTTGAEALYSDMGHVGKANIYASWPFVKAALILNYLGQGAWLLANNSNPQMLAMDIVNPFYMMLPEPLRPFAIVLSAVAAIIASQALITGSFSLVSEATRLNLMPHLRIHYPSDTKGQLYIPLVNNIMWVGCIFIVLLFQNSERMESAYGLAITVTMLMTTTLLTSYIAGILKHKLGACVFALLFGAIELCFFASCLTMFFDGGYVMIFLASLLFGLMYVWRRGTAIERTQTILLPVSKYIDQLNRLRNDETYPVLADNLVFLTNSPDPLTLDRDVLYSILDKHPKRAKAYWFINVHVTDEPYTHEYSVETFGTDFLFRVRLDLGFKVNQRINAYLRQIVGDLMASGELPPQHHTYSIYETRGNVGDFRFCMLRKMLAPETDINRNDHRVMAIKYAVRRACGSPARWYGLENSAIIIEYVPLFARMRPAVKLVRTQVPLEVQIEEAEEMEVDIFSDDLVNGNEAGKNMNVDPTELLESVADTPEQQLDGLESTQFNDANF
;
A
#
# COMPACT_ATOMS: atom_id res chain seq x y z
N MET A 1 -31.19 35.36 17.27
CA MET A 1 -30.00 34.47 17.38
C MET A 1 -29.46 33.90 16.04
N SER A 2 -30.12 34.05 14.88
CA SER A 2 -29.68 33.42 13.61
C SER A 2 -28.65 34.19 12.77
N LYS A 3 -28.47 35.49 12.96
CA LYS A 3 -27.50 36.29 12.18
C LYS A 3 -26.04 36.22 12.73
N GLY A 4 -25.88 35.98 14.02
CA GLY A 4 -24.57 35.85 14.61
C GLY A 4 -23.82 34.55 14.27
N VAL A 5 -24.59 33.44 14.14
CA VAL A 5 -24.06 32.11 13.80
C VAL A 5 -23.63 32.06 12.32
N LEU A 6 -24.37 32.72 11.42
CA LEU A 6 -24.01 32.75 9.99
C LEU A 6 -22.74 33.59 9.73
N VAL A 7 -22.55 34.66 10.50
CA VAL A 7 -21.34 35.51 10.37
C VAL A 7 -20.10 34.80 10.96
N ALA A 8 -20.27 34.01 12.03
CA ALA A 8 -19.22 33.20 12.58
C ALA A 8 -18.83 32.04 11.63
N HIS A 9 -19.81 31.39 11.00
CA HIS A 9 -19.57 30.32 10.02
C HIS A 9 -18.83 30.84 8.77
N ASN A 10 -19.28 31.98 8.22
CA ASN A 10 -18.59 32.59 7.06
C ASN A 10 -17.18 33.13 7.40
N LYS A 11 -16.93 33.61 8.64
CA LYS A 11 -15.59 33.95 9.09
C LYS A 11 -14.72 32.71 9.31
N LEU A 12 -15.28 31.61 9.78
CA LEU A 12 -14.57 30.34 9.94
C LEU A 12 -14.21 29.73 8.57
N GLU A 13 -15.13 29.77 7.60
CA GLU A 13 -14.83 29.33 6.23
C GLU A 13 -13.82 30.22 5.52
N ALA A 14 -13.87 31.55 5.72
CA ALA A 14 -12.88 32.48 5.17
C ALA A 14 -11.51 32.28 5.82
N ASN A 15 -11.43 32.04 7.13
CA ASN A 15 -10.18 31.71 7.81
C ASN A 15 -9.64 30.32 7.41
N LEU A 16 -10.52 29.34 7.17
CA LEU A 16 -10.13 28.02 6.67
C LEU A 16 -9.67 28.06 5.20
N GLN A 17 -10.21 29.00 4.40
CA GLN A 17 -9.71 29.24 3.04
C GLN A 17 -8.38 30.00 3.01
N ASP A 18 -8.19 30.95 3.92
CA ASP A 18 -6.92 31.69 4.06
C ASP A 18 -5.80 30.80 4.64
N GLN A 19 -6.11 29.92 5.58
CA GLN A 19 -5.16 28.89 6.06
C GLN A 19 -4.84 27.83 5.00
N ARG A 20 -5.78 27.50 4.11
CA ARG A 20 -5.53 26.65 2.94
C ARG A 20 -4.63 27.33 1.89
N GLY A 21 -4.59 28.67 1.88
CA GLY A 21 -3.71 29.46 1.00
C GLY A 21 -2.26 29.63 1.50
N GLN A 22 -2.01 29.46 2.80
CA GLN A 22 -0.67 29.63 3.39
C GLN A 22 0.06 28.31 3.71
N GLY A 23 -0.63 27.15 3.70
CA GLY A 23 -0.05 25.81 3.80
C GLY A 23 0.37 25.22 2.45
N GLY A 24 0.74 26.04 1.47
CA GLY A 24 1.33 25.56 0.24
C GLY A 24 2.66 24.91 0.54
N HIS A 25 2.75 23.58 0.38
CA HIS A 25 4.04 22.89 0.27
C HIS A 25 4.85 23.62 -0.80
N GLY A 26 5.81 24.45 -0.38
CA GLY A 26 6.66 25.20 -1.28
C GLY A 26 7.31 24.21 -2.26
N ALA A 27 7.11 24.43 -3.55
CA ALA A 27 7.76 23.60 -4.56
C ALA A 27 9.25 23.55 -4.23
N ILE A 28 9.83 22.34 -4.20
CA ILE A 28 11.26 22.18 -3.93
C ILE A 28 12.03 23.01 -4.95
N PRO A 29 12.83 24.00 -4.52
CA PRO A 29 13.47 24.94 -5.44
C PRO A 29 14.53 24.23 -6.28
N LEU A 30 14.72 24.74 -7.50
CA LEU A 30 15.83 24.33 -8.34
C LEU A 30 17.15 24.77 -7.68
N SER A 31 18.02 23.81 -7.38
CA SER A 31 19.34 24.09 -6.80
C SER A 31 20.37 23.06 -7.24
N ALA A 32 21.65 23.45 -7.28
CA ALA A 32 22.75 22.53 -7.63
C ALA A 32 22.81 21.32 -6.68
N GLY A 33 22.55 21.52 -5.38
CA GLY A 33 22.48 20.44 -4.40
C GLY A 33 21.33 19.47 -4.69
N MET A 34 20.14 20.00 -5.02
CA MET A 34 18.99 19.15 -5.37
C MET A 34 19.16 18.46 -6.72
N LEU A 35 19.86 19.06 -7.69
CA LEU A 35 20.23 18.38 -8.94
C LEU A 35 21.10 17.17 -8.68
N LEU A 36 22.12 17.29 -7.81
CA LEU A 36 22.94 16.16 -7.39
C LEU A 36 22.12 15.07 -6.69
N VAL A 37 21.24 15.45 -5.76
CA VAL A 37 20.33 14.51 -5.10
C VAL A 37 19.43 13.81 -6.13
N THR A 38 18.90 14.55 -7.10
CA THR A 38 18.06 14.01 -8.17
C THR A 38 18.81 12.94 -8.98
N LEU A 39 20.08 13.21 -9.36
CA LEU A 39 20.90 12.27 -10.08
C LEU A 39 21.12 10.96 -9.27
N GLY A 40 21.25 11.07 -7.96
CA GLY A 40 21.48 9.91 -7.08
C GLY A 40 20.24 9.10 -6.78
N VAL A 41 19.08 9.73 -6.63
CA VAL A 41 17.87 9.07 -6.15
C VAL A 41 16.96 8.62 -7.31
N VAL A 42 16.78 9.47 -8.33
CA VAL A 42 15.75 9.26 -9.36
C VAL A 42 16.25 8.40 -10.51
N TYR A 43 17.51 8.58 -10.93
CA TYR A 43 18.02 7.98 -12.15
C TYR A 43 18.87 6.72 -11.95
N GLY A 44 18.83 6.11 -10.77
CA GLY A 44 19.58 4.90 -10.48
C GLY A 44 19.26 3.76 -11.45
N ASP A 45 18.00 3.41 -11.54
CA ASP A 45 17.52 2.28 -12.33
C ASP A 45 17.68 2.54 -13.85
N ILE A 46 17.27 3.70 -14.34
CA ILE A 46 17.49 4.10 -15.74
C ILE A 46 18.99 4.08 -16.09
N GLY A 47 19.85 4.51 -15.16
CA GLY A 47 21.30 4.57 -15.35
C GLY A 47 21.97 3.22 -15.45
N THR A 48 21.38 2.16 -14.92
CA THR A 48 21.95 0.79 -14.97
C THR A 48 21.52 0.01 -16.23
N SER A 49 20.50 0.44 -16.95
CA SER A 49 19.97 -0.20 -18.16
C SER A 49 21.04 -0.47 -19.24
N PRO A 50 22.06 0.42 -19.48
CA PRO A 50 23.08 0.14 -20.50
C PRO A 50 23.92 -1.11 -20.24
N MET A 51 23.99 -1.60 -19.01
CA MET A 51 24.79 -2.79 -18.66
C MET A 51 24.24 -4.09 -19.25
N TYR A 52 22.91 -4.13 -19.53
CA TYR A 52 22.24 -5.36 -19.94
C TYR A 52 21.40 -5.22 -21.22
N THR A 53 20.88 -4.04 -21.59
CA THR A 53 19.96 -3.88 -22.72
C THR A 53 20.56 -4.35 -24.05
N MET A 54 21.74 -3.86 -24.42
CA MET A 54 22.38 -4.26 -25.71
C MET A 54 22.88 -5.69 -25.67
N LYS A 55 23.35 -6.17 -24.51
CA LYS A 55 23.69 -7.58 -24.27
C LYS A 55 22.49 -8.47 -24.60
N SER A 56 21.30 -8.17 -24.03
CA SER A 56 20.09 -8.96 -24.23
C SER A 56 19.59 -8.91 -25.67
N ILE A 57 19.65 -7.75 -26.34
CA ILE A 57 19.25 -7.62 -27.74
C ILE A 57 20.13 -8.49 -28.65
N VAL A 58 21.45 -8.44 -28.46
CA VAL A 58 22.41 -9.20 -29.28
C VAL A 58 22.32 -10.69 -28.99
N ALA A 59 22.31 -11.09 -27.73
CA ALA A 59 22.24 -12.50 -27.33
C ALA A 59 20.98 -13.19 -27.88
N ASN A 60 19.84 -12.56 -27.77
CA ASN A 60 18.56 -13.13 -28.21
C ASN A 60 18.33 -13.00 -29.73
N ASN A 61 19.11 -12.20 -30.46
CA ASN A 61 19.01 -12.09 -31.92
C ASN A 61 20.04 -12.96 -32.67
N GLY A 62 20.58 -13.98 -32.00
CA GLY A 62 21.50 -14.96 -32.63
C GLY A 62 22.98 -14.75 -32.25
N GLY A 63 23.26 -13.87 -31.25
CA GLY A 63 24.62 -13.63 -30.76
C GLY A 63 25.44 -12.70 -31.65
N ILE A 64 26.74 -12.57 -31.36
CA ILE A 64 27.63 -11.61 -32.07
C ILE A 64 27.83 -11.98 -33.55
N GLY A 65 27.72 -13.26 -33.91
CA GLY A 65 27.92 -13.74 -35.27
C GLY A 65 26.84 -13.27 -36.26
N THR A 66 25.67 -12.87 -35.79
CA THR A 66 24.57 -12.34 -36.59
C THR A 66 24.57 -10.82 -36.71
N VAL A 67 25.50 -10.12 -35.98
CA VAL A 67 25.57 -8.67 -35.95
C VAL A 67 25.89 -8.10 -37.32
N SER A 68 24.94 -7.33 -37.87
CA SER A 68 25.10 -6.54 -39.08
C SER A 68 24.92 -5.05 -38.81
N GLU A 69 25.35 -4.18 -39.74
CA GLU A 69 25.20 -2.74 -39.59
C GLU A 69 23.69 -2.38 -39.46
N ASP A 70 22.84 -2.94 -40.32
CA ASP A 70 21.40 -2.64 -40.27
C ASP A 70 20.72 -3.15 -38.99
N MET A 71 21.14 -4.30 -38.47
CA MET A 71 20.66 -4.81 -37.18
C MET A 71 20.98 -3.83 -36.04
N ILE A 72 22.25 -3.42 -35.90
CA ILE A 72 22.66 -2.50 -34.83
C ILE A 72 22.04 -1.12 -34.96
N LEU A 73 22.01 -0.56 -36.18
CA LEU A 73 21.36 0.72 -36.43
C LEU A 73 19.87 0.68 -36.13
N GLY A 74 19.20 -0.43 -36.47
CA GLY A 74 17.79 -0.65 -36.16
C GLY A 74 17.52 -0.80 -34.66
N ALA A 75 18.29 -1.67 -33.98
CA ALA A 75 18.17 -1.90 -32.55
C ALA A 75 18.42 -0.61 -31.73
N LEU A 76 19.48 0.13 -32.05
CA LEU A 76 19.77 1.42 -31.40
C LEU A 76 18.69 2.47 -31.68
N SER A 77 18.16 2.50 -32.91
CA SER A 77 17.05 3.40 -33.24
C SER A 77 15.82 3.08 -32.39
N LEU A 78 15.45 1.79 -32.22
CA LEU A 78 14.37 1.40 -31.31
C LEU A 78 14.63 1.83 -29.87
N VAL A 79 15.84 1.60 -29.33
CA VAL A 79 16.23 2.00 -27.97
C VAL A 79 16.10 3.52 -27.78
N ILE A 80 16.67 4.31 -28.67
CA ILE A 80 16.68 5.79 -28.60
C ILE A 80 15.27 6.36 -28.66
N TRP A 81 14.43 5.85 -29.59
CA TRP A 81 13.08 6.36 -29.78
C TRP A 81 12.12 5.86 -28.72
N THR A 82 12.28 4.64 -28.22
CA THR A 82 11.52 4.13 -27.05
C THR A 82 11.80 4.99 -25.82
N MET A 83 13.07 5.26 -25.49
CA MET A 83 13.45 6.16 -24.41
C MET A 83 12.89 7.59 -24.63
N THR A 84 12.88 8.07 -25.86
CA THR A 84 12.36 9.40 -26.20
C THR A 84 10.85 9.45 -26.03
N LEU A 85 10.09 8.50 -26.59
CA LEU A 85 8.63 8.53 -26.54
C LEU A 85 8.12 8.14 -25.14
N VAL A 86 8.60 7.05 -24.57
CA VAL A 86 8.10 6.55 -23.30
C VAL A 86 8.65 7.38 -22.15
N THR A 87 9.96 7.42 -21.95
CA THR A 87 10.50 8.09 -20.75
C THR A 87 10.39 9.60 -20.87
N THR A 88 10.81 10.21 -22.01
CA THR A 88 10.81 11.68 -22.11
C THR A 88 9.40 12.23 -22.32
N VAL A 89 8.69 11.80 -23.39
CA VAL A 89 7.41 12.42 -23.74
C VAL A 89 6.32 12.01 -22.76
N LYS A 90 6.11 10.70 -22.56
CA LYS A 90 5.03 10.22 -21.68
C LYS A 90 5.29 10.61 -20.22
N TYR A 91 6.46 10.23 -19.65
CA TYR A 91 6.69 10.43 -18.21
C TYR A 91 7.17 11.84 -17.89
N VAL A 92 8.29 12.29 -18.43
CA VAL A 92 8.87 13.59 -18.04
C VAL A 92 8.00 14.76 -18.50
N VAL A 93 7.46 14.75 -19.74
CA VAL A 93 6.70 15.91 -20.25
C VAL A 93 5.22 15.87 -19.86
N ILE A 94 4.58 14.71 -19.89
CA ILE A 94 3.11 14.59 -19.70
C ILE A 94 2.78 14.16 -18.26
N ALA A 95 3.27 13.01 -17.78
CA ALA A 95 2.89 12.46 -16.49
C ALA A 95 3.27 13.35 -15.31
N MET A 96 4.43 13.99 -15.34
CA MET A 96 4.87 14.91 -14.29
C MET A 96 4.00 16.17 -14.13
N LYS A 97 3.08 16.47 -15.06
CA LYS A 97 2.08 17.53 -14.90
C LYS A 97 0.89 17.08 -14.04
N ALA A 98 0.70 15.76 -13.91
CA ALA A 98 -0.34 15.16 -13.08
C ALA A 98 0.21 14.85 -11.68
N ASP A 99 0.50 15.89 -10.92
CA ASP A 99 0.96 15.81 -9.55
C ASP A 99 -0.18 16.06 -8.54
N ASN A 100 -0.14 15.36 -7.43
CA ASN A 100 -1.04 15.56 -6.30
C ASN A 100 -0.22 16.08 -5.11
N HIS A 101 -0.28 17.39 -4.82
CA HIS A 101 0.54 18.05 -3.78
C HIS A 101 2.05 17.81 -3.95
N ASN A 102 2.55 17.90 -5.17
CA ASN A 102 3.91 17.55 -5.61
C ASN A 102 4.28 16.08 -5.50
N GLU A 103 3.39 15.18 -5.11
CA GLU A 103 3.58 13.72 -5.15
C GLU A 103 3.16 13.17 -6.52
N GLY A 104 3.97 12.27 -7.08
CA GLY A 104 3.72 11.55 -8.34
C GLY A 104 3.47 10.07 -8.10
N GLY A 105 3.44 9.29 -9.19
CA GLY A 105 3.23 7.85 -9.12
C GLY A 105 1.78 7.43 -9.28
N ILE A 106 1.58 6.11 -9.39
CA ILE A 106 0.28 5.54 -9.79
C ILE A 106 -0.84 5.81 -8.78
N PHE A 107 -0.55 5.80 -7.47
CA PHE A 107 -1.57 6.06 -6.44
C PHE A 107 -1.88 7.55 -6.28
N ALA A 108 -0.88 8.43 -6.43
CA ALA A 108 -1.09 9.87 -6.47
C ALA A 108 -1.97 10.24 -7.67
N LEU A 109 -1.69 9.68 -8.85
CA LEU A 109 -2.48 9.85 -10.06
C LEU A 109 -3.92 9.36 -9.89
N PHE A 110 -4.12 8.18 -9.26
CA PHE A 110 -5.46 7.70 -8.92
C PHE A 110 -6.21 8.66 -7.99
N SER A 111 -5.51 9.24 -7.01
CA SER A 111 -6.12 10.20 -6.08
C SER A 111 -6.74 11.41 -6.79
N LEU A 112 -6.13 11.85 -7.89
CA LEU A 112 -6.65 12.93 -8.74
C LEU A 112 -7.93 12.52 -9.47
N VAL A 113 -7.95 11.31 -10.05
CA VAL A 113 -9.06 10.88 -10.93
C VAL A 113 -10.17 10.12 -10.21
N ARG A 114 -10.01 9.76 -8.94
CA ARG A 114 -10.98 8.93 -8.18
C ARG A 114 -12.40 9.47 -8.13
N LYS A 115 -12.55 10.81 -8.15
CA LYS A 115 -13.86 11.46 -8.14
C LYS A 115 -14.56 11.41 -9.50
N VAL A 116 -13.79 11.37 -10.58
CA VAL A 116 -14.30 11.34 -11.95
C VAL A 116 -14.64 9.92 -12.38
N ALA A 117 -13.78 8.96 -12.05
CA ALA A 117 -13.92 7.56 -12.46
C ALA A 117 -13.50 6.60 -11.32
N PRO A 118 -14.40 6.26 -10.39
CA PRO A 118 -14.08 5.39 -9.23
C PRO A 118 -13.60 3.99 -9.60
N TRP A 119 -13.96 3.47 -10.78
CA TRP A 119 -13.55 2.14 -11.26
C TRP A 119 -12.04 2.05 -11.55
N LEU A 120 -11.37 3.20 -11.77
CA LEU A 120 -9.93 3.29 -11.99
C LEU A 120 -9.08 2.82 -10.80
N ILE A 121 -9.72 2.53 -9.69
CA ILE A 121 -9.06 1.88 -8.55
C ILE A 121 -8.48 0.51 -8.94
N LEU A 122 -9.12 -0.24 -9.85
CA LEU A 122 -8.63 -1.54 -10.31
C LEU A 122 -7.31 -1.41 -11.09
N PRO A 123 -7.22 -0.57 -12.15
CA PRO A 123 -5.94 -0.25 -12.76
C PRO A 123 -4.87 0.23 -11.77
N ALA A 124 -5.23 1.11 -10.83
CA ALA A 124 -4.28 1.61 -9.83
C ALA A 124 -3.74 0.49 -8.92
N MET A 125 -4.60 -0.45 -8.51
CA MET A 125 -4.19 -1.60 -7.70
C MET A 125 -3.33 -2.58 -8.50
N ILE A 126 -3.67 -2.86 -9.76
CA ILE A 126 -2.89 -3.76 -10.64
C ILE A 126 -1.50 -3.16 -10.87
N GLY A 127 -1.43 -1.90 -11.29
CA GLY A 127 -0.15 -1.26 -11.56
C GLY A 127 0.69 -1.03 -10.30
N GLY A 128 0.07 -0.67 -9.16
CA GLY A 128 0.77 -0.56 -7.88
C GLY A 128 1.30 -1.91 -7.38
N ALA A 129 0.56 -3.00 -7.57
CA ALA A 129 1.02 -4.35 -7.23
C ALA A 129 2.17 -4.80 -8.13
N ALA A 130 2.10 -4.51 -9.44
CA ALA A 130 3.15 -4.81 -10.39
C ALA A 130 4.42 -4.00 -10.11
N LEU A 131 4.30 -2.72 -9.76
CA LEU A 131 5.43 -1.86 -9.39
C LEU A 131 6.10 -2.29 -8.06
N LEU A 132 5.32 -2.78 -7.09
CA LEU A 132 5.88 -3.37 -5.86
C LEU A 132 6.59 -4.70 -6.13
N ALA A 133 6.08 -5.50 -7.06
CA ALA A 133 6.73 -6.74 -7.48
C ALA A 133 8.07 -6.43 -8.18
N ASP A 134 8.10 -5.41 -9.02
CA ASP A 134 9.30 -4.88 -9.65
C ASP A 134 10.36 -4.44 -8.63
N GLY A 135 9.94 -3.78 -7.53
CA GLY A 135 10.83 -3.40 -6.43
C GLY A 135 11.55 -4.57 -5.75
N ILE A 136 11.02 -5.80 -5.87
CA ILE A 136 11.68 -7.02 -5.38
C ILE A 136 12.68 -7.55 -6.41
N LEU A 137 12.38 -7.47 -7.70
CA LEU A 137 13.19 -8.05 -8.75
C LEU A 137 14.41 -7.18 -9.11
N THR A 138 14.24 -5.86 -9.21
CA THR A 138 15.28 -4.93 -9.68
C THR A 138 16.60 -5.02 -8.88
N PRO A 139 16.60 -5.07 -7.53
CA PRO A 139 17.87 -5.26 -6.80
C PRO A 139 18.56 -6.58 -7.14
N ALA A 140 17.80 -7.63 -7.38
CA ALA A 140 18.34 -8.92 -7.77
C ALA A 140 19.00 -8.86 -9.16
N VAL A 141 18.32 -8.29 -10.15
CA VAL A 141 18.82 -8.15 -11.52
C VAL A 141 20.08 -7.30 -11.58
N THR A 142 20.00 -6.06 -11.07
CA THR A 142 21.07 -5.06 -11.23
C THR A 142 22.36 -5.45 -10.52
N VAL A 143 22.24 -6.01 -9.30
CA VAL A 143 23.42 -6.47 -8.55
C VAL A 143 24.01 -7.71 -9.21
N THR A 144 23.21 -8.69 -9.63
CA THR A 144 23.70 -9.89 -10.32
C THR A 144 24.43 -9.52 -11.61
N THR A 145 23.85 -8.63 -12.44
CA THR A 145 24.46 -8.17 -13.70
C THR A 145 25.80 -7.48 -13.46
N ALA A 146 25.90 -6.64 -12.41
CA ALA A 146 27.15 -5.97 -12.06
C ALA A 146 28.23 -6.97 -11.62
N ILE A 147 27.87 -8.00 -10.83
CA ILE A 147 28.80 -9.04 -10.39
C ILE A 147 29.21 -9.97 -11.53
N GLU A 148 28.29 -10.33 -12.44
CA GLU A 148 28.62 -11.08 -13.65
C GLU A 148 29.64 -10.34 -14.53
N GLY A 149 29.66 -9.01 -14.50
CA GLY A 149 30.67 -8.18 -15.15
C GLY A 149 32.11 -8.52 -14.75
N LEU A 150 32.37 -9.05 -13.55
CA LEU A 150 33.66 -9.50 -13.10
C LEU A 150 34.28 -10.61 -14.00
N ARG A 151 33.45 -11.38 -14.71
CA ARG A 151 33.91 -12.40 -15.65
C ARG A 151 34.66 -11.84 -16.86
N THR A 152 34.52 -10.54 -17.13
CA THR A 152 35.19 -9.88 -18.24
C THR A 152 36.70 -9.55 -17.95
N ILE A 153 37.17 -9.84 -16.75
CA ILE A 153 38.58 -9.64 -16.30
C ILE A 153 39.14 -10.94 -15.76
N GLU A 154 40.46 -11.19 -16.00
CA GLU A 154 41.08 -12.46 -15.70
C GLU A 154 41.00 -12.88 -14.22
N TRP A 155 41.34 -11.98 -13.30
CA TRP A 155 41.24 -12.30 -11.87
C TRP A 155 39.82 -12.47 -11.37
N GLY A 156 38.85 -11.76 -11.97
CA GLY A 156 37.43 -11.90 -11.68
C GLY A 156 36.88 -13.23 -12.18
N HIS A 157 37.30 -13.67 -13.37
CA HIS A 157 36.98 -14.99 -13.88
C HIS A 157 37.57 -16.10 -13.00
N ALA A 158 38.79 -15.93 -12.52
CA ALA A 158 39.40 -16.85 -11.57
C ALA A 158 38.65 -16.92 -10.22
N LEU A 159 38.12 -15.78 -9.74
CA LEU A 159 37.33 -15.69 -8.51
C LEU A 159 35.96 -16.33 -8.64
N LEU A 160 35.23 -16.06 -9.74
CA LEU A 160 33.88 -16.50 -9.95
C LEU A 160 33.79 -17.93 -10.49
N GLY A 161 34.77 -18.34 -11.30
CA GLY A 161 34.74 -19.61 -12.05
C GLY A 161 33.66 -19.59 -13.14
N ASP A 162 33.47 -20.74 -13.79
CA ASP A 162 32.48 -20.92 -14.84
C ASP A 162 31.06 -21.11 -14.26
N GLY A 163 30.95 -21.54 -12.99
CA GLY A 163 29.68 -21.77 -12.31
C GLY A 163 29.00 -20.50 -11.78
N GLN A 164 27.69 -20.53 -11.59
CA GLN A 164 26.93 -19.40 -11.04
C GLN A 164 27.00 -19.28 -9.51
N THR A 165 27.49 -20.30 -8.79
CA THR A 165 27.43 -20.37 -7.32
C THR A 165 28.11 -19.17 -6.65
N ASN A 166 29.31 -18.79 -7.09
CA ASN A 166 30.03 -17.65 -6.50
C ASN A 166 29.35 -16.31 -6.80
N VAL A 167 28.78 -16.16 -8.00
CA VAL A 167 27.97 -14.98 -8.35
C VAL A 167 26.78 -14.86 -7.41
N ILE A 168 26.04 -15.96 -7.19
CA ILE A 168 24.87 -16.01 -6.30
C ILE A 168 25.28 -15.64 -4.87
N ILE A 169 26.37 -16.22 -4.33
CA ILE A 169 26.81 -15.95 -2.97
C ILE A 169 27.16 -14.48 -2.79
N ILE A 170 27.95 -13.90 -3.69
CA ILE A 170 28.36 -12.49 -3.63
C ILE A 170 27.13 -11.58 -3.75
N THR A 171 26.23 -11.86 -4.68
CA THR A 171 24.97 -11.12 -4.86
C THR A 171 24.13 -11.14 -3.59
N ILE A 172 23.96 -12.32 -2.96
CA ILE A 172 23.19 -12.44 -1.71
C ILE A 172 23.85 -11.64 -0.57
N ILE A 173 25.19 -11.68 -0.44
CA ILE A 173 25.90 -10.89 0.57
C ILE A 173 25.64 -9.39 0.38
N ILE A 174 25.71 -8.89 -0.86
CA ILE A 174 25.44 -7.49 -1.17
C ILE A 174 23.97 -7.14 -0.86
N ILE A 175 23.02 -7.98 -1.27
CA ILE A 175 21.59 -7.79 -0.99
C ILE A 175 21.33 -7.77 0.52
N CYS A 176 21.93 -8.69 1.29
CA CYS A 176 21.81 -8.68 2.75
C CYS A 176 22.36 -7.37 3.36
N GLY A 177 23.50 -6.90 2.87
CA GLY A 177 24.06 -5.60 3.27
C GLY A 177 23.14 -4.43 2.94
N LEU A 178 22.55 -4.41 1.74
CA LEU A 178 21.61 -3.39 1.27
C LEU A 178 20.36 -3.28 2.19
N PHE A 179 19.72 -4.42 2.47
CA PHE A 179 18.51 -4.44 3.32
C PHE A 179 18.81 -4.19 4.80
N ALA A 180 20.00 -4.58 5.30
CA ALA A 180 20.44 -4.27 6.65
C ALA A 180 20.68 -2.76 6.85
N MET A 181 21.25 -2.08 5.84
CA MET A 181 21.51 -0.64 5.88
C MET A 181 20.26 0.23 5.88
N GLN A 182 19.12 -0.27 5.37
CA GLN A 182 17.84 0.47 5.35
C GLN A 182 17.43 0.94 6.74
N ARG A 183 17.69 0.13 7.76
CA ARG A 183 17.33 0.43 9.15
C ARG A 183 18.07 1.66 9.71
N ALA A 184 19.30 1.89 9.27
CA ALA A 184 20.10 3.04 9.70
C ALA A 184 19.66 4.37 9.05
N GLY A 185 18.82 4.30 8.01
CA GLY A 185 18.36 5.44 7.23
C GLY A 185 19.36 5.81 6.13
N THR A 186 18.82 6.28 5.01
CA THR A 186 19.60 6.64 3.81
C THR A 186 20.08 8.08 3.82
N SER A 187 19.76 8.89 4.84
CA SER A 187 20.01 10.34 4.84
C SER A 187 21.51 10.71 4.77
N SER A 188 22.37 9.99 5.45
CA SER A 188 23.83 10.27 5.44
C SER A 188 24.51 9.71 4.19
N ILE A 189 24.08 8.52 3.75
CA ILE A 189 24.63 7.82 2.59
C ILE A 189 24.11 8.46 1.30
N GLY A 190 22.86 8.93 1.29
CA GLY A 190 22.22 9.60 0.16
C GLY A 190 22.95 10.86 -0.33
N LYS A 191 23.69 11.53 0.54
CA LYS A 191 24.55 12.67 0.14
C LYS A 191 25.67 12.25 -0.78
N LEU A 192 26.14 11.02 -0.71
CA LEU A 192 27.19 10.46 -1.55
C LEU A 192 26.65 9.93 -2.88
N PHE A 193 25.36 9.57 -2.93
CA PHE A 193 24.73 9.01 -4.13
C PHE A 193 24.79 9.97 -5.32
N GLY A 194 24.51 11.27 -5.09
CA GLY A 194 24.54 12.28 -6.13
C GLY A 194 25.88 12.39 -6.85
N PRO A 195 26.99 12.65 -6.15
CA PRO A 195 28.33 12.67 -6.74
C PRO A 195 28.70 11.38 -7.44
N LEU A 196 28.42 10.20 -6.85
CA LEU A 196 28.74 8.92 -7.44
C LEU A 196 27.95 8.65 -8.72
N MET A 197 26.66 8.96 -8.75
CA MET A 197 25.85 8.83 -9.96
C MET A 197 26.21 9.87 -11.02
N THR A 198 26.65 11.07 -10.63
CA THR A 198 27.20 12.04 -11.58
C THR A 198 28.46 11.48 -12.25
N LEU A 199 29.37 10.92 -11.46
CA LEU A 199 30.57 10.22 -11.99
C LEU A 199 30.19 9.08 -12.92
N TRP A 200 29.16 8.30 -12.55
CA TRP A 200 28.62 7.22 -13.36
C TRP A 200 28.11 7.70 -14.73
N PHE A 201 27.26 8.74 -14.77
CA PHE A 201 26.75 9.28 -16.03
C PHE A 201 27.85 9.93 -16.88
N LEU A 202 28.81 10.59 -16.28
CA LEU A 202 29.98 11.13 -16.99
C LEU A 202 30.83 9.98 -17.57
N PHE A 203 31.00 8.90 -16.81
CA PHE A 203 31.70 7.70 -17.29
C PHE A 203 30.97 7.04 -18.47
N LEU A 204 29.63 6.89 -18.36
CA LEU A 204 28.81 6.38 -19.46
C LEU A 204 28.95 7.23 -20.72
N ALA A 205 28.85 8.55 -20.59
CA ALA A 205 28.99 9.49 -21.70
C ALA A 205 30.40 9.44 -22.31
N GLY A 206 31.45 9.43 -21.47
CA GLY A 206 32.85 9.41 -21.93
C GLY A 206 33.21 8.11 -22.64
N ALA A 207 32.84 6.95 -22.07
CA ALA A 207 33.06 5.64 -22.67
C ALA A 207 32.30 5.50 -24.00
N GLY A 208 31.04 5.96 -24.02
CA GLY A 208 30.21 5.95 -25.22
C GLY A 208 30.76 6.86 -26.32
N LEU A 209 31.14 8.09 -25.98
CA LEU A 209 31.69 9.06 -26.93
C LEU A 209 33.02 8.55 -27.53
N PHE A 210 33.91 8.00 -26.70
CA PHE A 210 35.19 7.47 -27.18
C PHE A 210 34.99 6.40 -28.26
N ASN A 211 34.11 5.43 -28.06
CA ASN A 211 33.86 4.37 -29.03
C ASN A 211 33.07 4.90 -30.26
N MET A 212 32.12 5.81 -30.06
CA MET A 212 31.34 6.42 -31.14
C MET A 212 32.20 7.20 -32.11
N LEU A 213 33.23 7.91 -31.64
CA LEU A 213 34.16 8.65 -32.51
C LEU A 213 34.95 7.74 -33.45
N GLY A 214 35.09 6.47 -33.12
CA GLY A 214 35.72 5.45 -33.98
C GLY A 214 34.88 5.08 -35.21
N ASN A 215 33.55 5.27 -35.12
CA ASN A 215 32.63 4.97 -36.22
C ASN A 215 31.39 5.89 -36.17
N LEU A 216 31.48 7.05 -36.81
CA LEU A 216 30.38 8.04 -36.85
C LEU A 216 29.17 7.61 -37.68
N SER A 217 29.27 6.50 -38.48
CA SER A 217 28.13 5.99 -39.22
C SER A 217 26.97 5.57 -38.30
N ILE A 218 27.30 5.25 -37.01
CA ILE A 218 26.34 4.87 -35.97
C ILE A 218 25.29 5.95 -35.70
N LEU A 219 25.58 7.24 -35.98
CA LEU A 219 24.63 8.34 -35.83
C LEU A 219 23.41 8.21 -36.74
N ARG A 220 23.47 7.37 -37.79
CA ARG A 220 22.31 7.02 -38.62
C ARG A 220 21.20 6.33 -37.82
N ALA A 221 21.50 5.76 -36.66
CA ALA A 221 20.53 5.20 -35.71
C ALA A 221 19.57 6.24 -35.09
N LEU A 222 19.89 7.53 -35.17
CA LEU A 222 18.99 8.61 -34.74
C LEU A 222 17.74 8.71 -35.61
N ASN A 223 17.76 8.15 -36.82
CA ASN A 223 16.60 8.11 -37.70
C ASN A 223 15.58 7.01 -37.26
N PRO A 224 14.33 7.40 -36.84
CA PRO A 224 13.33 6.45 -36.35
C PRO A 224 12.92 5.41 -37.38
N ILE A 225 13.03 5.71 -38.69
CA ILE A 225 12.66 4.80 -39.76
C ILE A 225 13.52 3.52 -39.71
N ARG A 226 14.79 3.62 -39.29
CA ARG A 226 15.68 2.45 -39.17
C ARG A 226 15.16 1.45 -38.13
N GLY A 227 14.63 1.93 -37.03
CA GLY A 227 14.03 1.06 -36.02
C GLY A 227 12.79 0.32 -36.52
N ILE A 228 11.89 1.05 -37.22
CA ILE A 228 10.68 0.46 -37.77
C ILE A 228 11.05 -0.56 -38.87
N MET A 229 11.98 -0.22 -39.75
CA MET A 229 12.43 -1.14 -40.81
C MET A 229 13.06 -2.40 -40.22
N PHE A 230 13.88 -2.28 -39.17
CA PHE A 230 14.48 -3.41 -38.51
C PHE A 230 13.44 -4.33 -37.86
N LEU A 231 12.39 -3.79 -37.24
CA LEU A 231 11.35 -4.58 -36.58
C LEU A 231 10.67 -5.58 -37.54
N PHE A 232 10.50 -5.19 -38.81
CA PHE A 232 9.86 -6.01 -39.85
C PHE A 232 10.86 -6.67 -40.82
N SER A 233 12.17 -6.51 -40.58
CA SER A 233 13.22 -7.07 -41.43
C SER A 233 13.48 -8.55 -41.09
N PRO A 234 13.82 -9.39 -42.10
CA PRO A 234 14.31 -10.74 -41.86
C PRO A 234 15.61 -10.83 -41.06
N ILE A 235 16.37 -9.72 -40.95
CA ILE A 235 17.61 -9.60 -40.14
C ILE A 235 17.27 -9.66 -38.66
N ASN A 236 16.05 -9.36 -38.29
CA ASN A 236 15.58 -9.46 -36.91
C ASN A 236 15.12 -10.90 -36.63
N HIS A 237 16.04 -11.73 -36.15
CA HIS A 237 15.74 -13.13 -35.84
C HIS A 237 14.79 -13.29 -34.65
N SER A 238 14.77 -12.33 -33.71
CA SER A 238 13.85 -12.32 -32.57
C SER A 238 12.44 -11.89 -32.92
N GLY A 239 12.21 -11.32 -34.12
CA GLY A 239 10.91 -10.79 -34.49
C GLY A 239 10.39 -9.73 -33.51
N ILE A 240 9.12 -9.85 -33.08
CA ILE A 240 8.52 -8.91 -32.13
C ILE A 240 9.14 -9.01 -30.72
N MET A 241 9.78 -10.15 -30.37
CA MET A 241 10.42 -10.35 -29.06
C MET A 241 11.55 -9.33 -28.79
N VAL A 242 12.19 -8.78 -29.82
CA VAL A 242 13.22 -7.75 -29.68
C VAL A 242 12.72 -6.54 -28.91
N LEU A 243 11.42 -6.21 -29.01
CA LEU A 243 10.81 -5.09 -28.29
C LEU A 243 10.87 -5.28 -26.77
N GLY A 244 10.77 -6.51 -26.26
CA GLY A 244 10.90 -6.81 -24.85
C GLY A 244 12.29 -6.50 -24.30
N PHE A 245 13.34 -6.71 -25.11
CA PHE A 245 14.71 -6.34 -24.75
C PHE A 245 14.98 -4.85 -24.95
N VAL A 246 14.44 -4.24 -26.00
CA VAL A 246 14.49 -2.78 -26.22
C VAL A 246 13.81 -2.04 -25.06
N PHE A 247 12.70 -2.60 -24.56
CA PHE A 247 11.95 -2.05 -23.44
C PHE A 247 12.79 -1.92 -22.15
N LEU A 248 13.79 -2.79 -21.93
CA LEU A 248 14.71 -2.70 -20.80
C LEU A 248 15.44 -1.35 -20.71
N SER A 249 15.57 -0.62 -21.82
CA SER A 249 16.15 0.73 -21.83
C SER A 249 15.29 1.81 -21.16
N THR A 250 14.01 1.51 -20.87
CA THR A 250 13.05 2.45 -20.26
C THR A 250 12.67 2.05 -18.83
N THR A 251 13.31 1.03 -18.28
CA THR A 251 13.16 0.67 -16.88
C THR A 251 13.45 1.87 -15.98
N GLY A 252 12.75 1.99 -14.86
CA GLY A 252 12.87 3.15 -13.97
C GLY A 252 12.07 4.40 -14.37
N ALA A 253 11.39 4.43 -15.54
CA ALA A 253 10.58 5.58 -15.93
C ALA A 253 9.36 5.78 -15.01
N GLU A 254 8.77 4.70 -14.48
CA GLU A 254 7.71 4.77 -13.44
C GLU A 254 8.26 5.26 -12.12
N ALA A 255 9.43 4.76 -11.70
CA ALA A 255 10.09 5.20 -10.48
C ALA A 255 10.42 6.71 -10.54
N LEU A 256 10.90 7.21 -11.70
CA LEU A 256 11.13 8.63 -11.92
C LEU A 256 9.88 9.48 -11.66
N TYR A 257 8.71 9.03 -12.10
CA TYR A 257 7.45 9.72 -11.85
C TYR A 257 7.01 9.61 -10.38
N SER A 258 7.22 8.46 -9.75
CA SER A 258 6.93 8.25 -8.33
C SER A 258 7.82 9.11 -7.42
N ASP A 259 9.11 9.21 -7.73
CA ASP A 259 10.10 9.92 -6.90
C ASP A 259 10.08 11.44 -7.07
N MET A 260 9.22 11.96 -7.94
CA MET A 260 9.05 13.39 -8.16
C MET A 260 8.81 14.17 -6.85
N GLY A 261 8.08 13.59 -5.91
CA GLY A 261 7.80 14.19 -4.60
C GLY A 261 9.03 14.43 -3.74
N HIS A 262 10.08 13.63 -3.93
CA HIS A 262 11.30 13.69 -3.13
C HIS A 262 12.28 14.78 -3.57
N VAL A 263 12.30 15.10 -4.86
CA VAL A 263 13.30 15.99 -5.44
C VAL A 263 12.71 17.23 -6.12
N GLY A 264 11.41 17.23 -6.39
CA GLY A 264 10.70 18.28 -7.11
C GLY A 264 10.87 18.21 -8.63
N LYS A 265 9.78 18.46 -9.35
CA LYS A 265 9.72 18.35 -10.82
C LYS A 265 10.72 19.24 -11.56
N ALA A 266 11.04 20.44 -11.04
CA ALA A 266 11.97 21.36 -11.68
C ALA A 266 13.40 20.79 -11.78
N ASN A 267 13.83 20.05 -10.72
CA ASN A 267 15.14 19.41 -10.70
C ASN A 267 15.22 18.23 -11.69
N ILE A 268 14.12 17.49 -11.87
CA ILE A 268 14.04 16.41 -12.86
C ILE A 268 14.07 16.99 -14.29
N TYR A 269 13.30 18.05 -14.57
CA TYR A 269 13.33 18.70 -15.90
C TYR A 269 14.74 19.23 -16.26
N ALA A 270 15.48 19.74 -15.28
CA ALA A 270 16.81 20.28 -15.52
C ALA A 270 17.88 19.19 -15.69
N SER A 271 17.79 18.08 -14.95
CA SER A 271 18.78 17.00 -14.99
C SER A 271 18.55 15.96 -16.09
N TRP A 272 17.30 15.74 -16.51
CA TRP A 272 16.95 14.72 -17.51
C TRP A 272 17.69 14.85 -18.85
N PRO A 273 17.85 16.06 -19.46
CA PRO A 273 18.61 16.20 -20.71
C PRO A 273 20.05 15.69 -20.62
N PHE A 274 20.73 15.94 -19.50
CA PHE A 274 22.08 15.42 -19.24
C PHE A 274 22.11 13.90 -19.16
N VAL A 275 21.22 13.31 -18.35
CA VAL A 275 21.10 11.86 -18.19
C VAL A 275 20.78 11.19 -19.53
N LYS A 276 19.78 11.70 -20.25
CA LYS A 276 19.39 11.18 -21.56
C LYS A 276 20.55 11.23 -22.57
N ALA A 277 21.31 12.33 -22.62
CA ALA A 277 22.46 12.45 -23.49
C ALA A 277 23.54 11.42 -23.14
N ALA A 278 23.83 11.22 -21.85
CA ALA A 278 24.80 10.24 -21.39
C ALA A 278 24.41 8.80 -21.78
N LEU A 279 23.14 8.45 -21.63
CA LEU A 279 22.59 7.13 -22.02
C LEU A 279 22.68 6.91 -23.53
N ILE A 280 22.22 7.89 -24.34
CA ILE A 280 22.25 7.78 -25.81
C ILE A 280 23.71 7.65 -26.31
N LEU A 281 24.64 8.43 -25.77
CA LEU A 281 26.05 8.33 -26.13
C LEU A 281 26.61 6.93 -25.79
N ASN A 282 26.23 6.40 -24.63
CA ASN A 282 26.69 5.07 -24.24
C ASN A 282 26.15 3.99 -25.16
N TYR A 283 24.85 3.98 -25.50
CA TYR A 283 24.25 3.03 -26.43
C TYR A 283 24.88 3.12 -27.84
N LEU A 284 25.09 4.34 -28.35
CA LEU A 284 25.78 4.54 -29.63
C LEU A 284 27.23 4.02 -29.60
N GLY A 285 27.95 4.20 -28.47
CA GLY A 285 29.27 3.65 -28.27
C GLY A 285 29.32 2.13 -28.27
N GLN A 286 28.37 1.48 -27.55
CA GLN A 286 28.22 0.03 -27.56
C GLN A 286 27.97 -0.51 -28.97
N GLY A 287 27.09 0.17 -29.74
CA GLY A 287 26.80 -0.22 -31.12
C GLY A 287 28.00 -0.03 -32.05
N ALA A 288 28.76 1.07 -31.91
CA ALA A 288 29.98 1.30 -32.68
C ALA A 288 31.05 0.22 -32.37
N TRP A 289 31.20 -0.16 -31.12
CA TRP A 289 32.09 -1.24 -30.70
C TRP A 289 31.67 -2.61 -31.27
N LEU A 290 30.36 -2.92 -31.22
CA LEU A 290 29.83 -4.16 -31.78
C LEU A 290 30.13 -4.28 -33.28
N LEU A 291 29.94 -3.19 -34.05
CA LEU A 291 30.24 -3.17 -35.50
C LEU A 291 31.73 -3.34 -35.77
N ALA A 292 32.59 -2.83 -34.92
CA ALA A 292 34.06 -2.98 -35.08
C ALA A 292 34.55 -4.40 -34.74
N ASN A 293 33.81 -5.18 -33.94
CA ASN A 293 34.25 -6.48 -33.41
C ASN A 293 33.38 -7.66 -33.86
N ASN A 294 32.42 -7.48 -34.78
CA ASN A 294 31.49 -8.52 -35.21
C ASN A 294 32.16 -9.68 -35.94
N SER A 295 33.33 -9.46 -36.52
CA SER A 295 34.13 -10.46 -37.24
C SER A 295 35.33 -10.98 -36.45
N ASN A 296 35.47 -10.61 -35.17
CA ASN A 296 36.60 -11.05 -34.36
C ASN A 296 36.42 -12.51 -33.92
N PRO A 297 37.35 -13.43 -34.26
CA PRO A 297 37.21 -14.85 -33.93
C PRO A 297 37.15 -15.12 -32.41
N GLN A 298 37.80 -14.30 -31.60
CA GLN A 298 37.77 -14.44 -30.13
C GLN A 298 36.39 -14.12 -29.56
N MET A 299 35.70 -13.13 -30.15
CA MET A 299 34.35 -12.75 -29.74
C MET A 299 33.30 -13.77 -30.22
N LEU A 300 33.49 -14.35 -31.42
CA LEU A 300 32.66 -15.39 -31.96
C LEU A 300 32.69 -16.71 -31.17
N ALA A 301 33.80 -16.95 -30.43
CA ALA A 301 33.95 -18.11 -29.56
C ALA A 301 33.29 -17.95 -28.19
N MET A 302 32.80 -16.77 -27.85
CA MET A 302 32.12 -16.49 -26.56
C MET A 302 30.62 -16.72 -26.68
N ASP A 303 30.07 -17.50 -25.77
CA ASP A 303 28.62 -17.77 -25.72
C ASP A 303 27.82 -16.48 -25.45
N ILE A 304 28.29 -15.62 -24.55
CA ILE A 304 27.64 -14.36 -24.19
C ILE A 304 28.64 -13.21 -24.20
N VAL A 305 28.41 -12.22 -25.04
CA VAL A 305 29.21 -10.99 -25.14
C VAL A 305 28.48 -9.87 -24.40
N ASN A 306 29.13 -9.25 -23.43
CA ASN A 306 28.60 -8.04 -22.80
C ASN A 306 29.27 -6.78 -23.41
N PRO A 307 28.60 -6.08 -24.34
CA PRO A 307 29.17 -4.94 -25.06
C PRO A 307 29.58 -3.81 -24.13
N PHE A 308 28.84 -3.62 -23.04
CA PHE A 308 29.08 -2.54 -22.07
C PHE A 308 30.48 -2.62 -21.44
N TYR A 309 30.88 -3.77 -20.93
CA TYR A 309 32.21 -3.92 -20.31
C TYR A 309 33.31 -4.10 -21.35
N MET A 310 33.00 -4.80 -22.44
CA MET A 310 34.00 -5.15 -23.45
C MET A 310 34.38 -3.97 -24.34
N MET A 311 33.55 -2.94 -24.50
CA MET A 311 33.92 -1.72 -25.24
C MET A 311 35.00 -0.90 -24.52
N LEU A 312 35.33 -1.23 -23.28
CA LEU A 312 36.34 -0.52 -22.47
C LEU A 312 37.69 -1.15 -22.65
N PRO A 313 38.77 -0.35 -22.67
CA PRO A 313 40.17 -0.86 -22.57
C PRO A 313 40.32 -1.72 -21.31
N GLU A 314 41.10 -2.79 -21.40
CA GLU A 314 41.32 -3.74 -20.29
C GLU A 314 41.70 -3.08 -18.96
N PRO A 315 42.57 -2.06 -18.89
CA PRO A 315 42.94 -1.43 -17.61
C PRO A 315 41.79 -0.67 -16.96
N LEU A 316 40.77 -0.24 -17.73
CA LEU A 316 39.57 0.50 -17.23
C LEU A 316 38.42 -0.42 -16.80
N ARG A 317 38.41 -1.70 -17.23
CA ARG A 317 37.34 -2.64 -16.89
C ARG A 317 37.15 -2.83 -15.38
N PRO A 318 38.24 -3.03 -14.55
CA PRO A 318 38.05 -3.16 -13.11
C PRO A 318 37.37 -1.92 -12.47
N PHE A 319 37.78 -0.72 -12.90
CA PHE A 319 37.15 0.53 -12.44
C PHE A 319 35.67 0.59 -12.83
N ALA A 320 35.34 0.25 -14.08
CA ALA A 320 33.96 0.22 -14.57
C ALA A 320 33.07 -0.76 -13.79
N ILE A 321 33.62 -1.94 -13.45
CA ILE A 321 32.85 -2.95 -12.69
C ILE A 321 32.58 -2.47 -11.27
N VAL A 322 33.58 -1.91 -10.58
CA VAL A 322 33.35 -1.33 -9.24
C VAL A 322 32.34 -0.20 -9.30
N LEU A 323 32.47 0.70 -10.28
CA LEU A 323 31.56 1.83 -10.43
C LEU A 323 30.14 1.37 -10.78
N SER A 324 29.99 0.34 -11.64
CA SER A 324 28.69 -0.25 -11.98
C SER A 324 28.06 -0.97 -10.79
N ALA A 325 28.85 -1.66 -9.97
CA ALA A 325 28.35 -2.27 -8.74
C ALA A 325 27.84 -1.21 -7.74
N VAL A 326 28.57 -0.09 -7.60
CA VAL A 326 28.10 1.05 -6.79
C VAL A 326 26.82 1.65 -7.38
N ALA A 327 26.75 1.82 -8.70
CA ALA A 327 25.53 2.33 -9.35
C ALA A 327 24.35 1.36 -9.14
N ALA A 328 24.56 0.04 -9.23
CA ALA A 328 23.55 -0.99 -8.95
C ALA A 328 23.06 -0.96 -7.49
N ILE A 329 23.96 -0.74 -6.53
CA ILE A 329 23.66 -0.55 -5.12
C ILE A 329 22.78 0.69 -4.92
N ILE A 330 23.12 1.82 -5.54
CA ILE A 330 22.36 3.08 -5.46
C ILE A 330 20.98 2.92 -6.10
N ALA A 331 20.89 2.30 -7.26
CA ALA A 331 19.64 1.98 -7.94
C ALA A 331 18.70 1.13 -7.06
N SER A 332 19.26 0.08 -6.47
CA SER A 332 18.53 -0.80 -5.55
C SER A 332 18.02 -0.05 -4.31
N GLN A 333 18.84 0.83 -3.73
CA GLN A 333 18.46 1.66 -2.58
C GLN A 333 17.30 2.59 -2.92
N ALA A 334 17.35 3.26 -4.06
CA ALA A 334 16.29 4.17 -4.52
C ALA A 334 14.97 3.42 -4.66
N LEU A 335 14.98 2.26 -5.31
CA LEU A 335 13.77 1.48 -5.58
C LEU A 335 13.17 0.87 -4.30
N ILE A 336 14.00 0.39 -3.35
CA ILE A 336 13.53 -0.07 -2.04
C ILE A 336 12.83 1.07 -1.28
N THR A 337 13.42 2.26 -1.29
CA THR A 337 12.82 3.45 -0.65
C THR A 337 11.53 3.88 -1.36
N GLY A 338 11.50 3.86 -2.69
CA GLY A 338 10.30 4.10 -3.50
C GLY A 338 9.17 3.11 -3.19
N SER A 339 9.51 1.84 -2.97
CA SER A 339 8.54 0.80 -2.56
C SER A 339 7.92 1.10 -1.19
N PHE A 340 8.69 1.63 -0.23
CA PHE A 340 8.12 2.06 1.05
C PHE A 340 7.15 3.23 0.87
N SER A 341 7.48 4.20 0.04
CA SER A 341 6.60 5.34 -0.29
C SER A 341 5.30 4.85 -0.92
N LEU A 342 5.40 3.94 -1.88
CA LEU A 342 4.24 3.34 -2.56
C LEU A 342 3.32 2.58 -1.58
N VAL A 343 3.89 1.80 -0.64
CA VAL A 343 3.12 1.13 0.42
C VAL A 343 2.46 2.14 1.36
N SER A 344 3.14 3.23 1.70
CA SER A 344 2.58 4.30 2.53
C SER A 344 1.37 4.96 1.85
N GLU A 345 1.47 5.27 0.56
CA GLU A 345 0.36 5.80 -0.25
C GLU A 345 -0.81 4.80 -0.35
N ALA A 346 -0.52 3.52 -0.61
CA ALA A 346 -1.53 2.46 -0.63
C ALA A 346 -2.27 2.37 0.72
N THR A 347 -1.56 2.54 1.84
CA THR A 347 -2.14 2.56 3.18
C THR A 347 -3.06 3.77 3.37
N ARG A 348 -2.67 4.97 2.92
CA ARG A 348 -3.50 6.19 2.95
C ARG A 348 -4.78 6.04 2.12
N LEU A 349 -4.71 5.31 1.02
CA LEU A 349 -5.87 4.98 0.17
C LEU A 349 -6.72 3.82 0.71
N ASN A 350 -6.40 3.28 1.87
CA ASN A 350 -7.02 2.08 2.45
C ASN A 350 -6.96 0.84 1.53
N LEU A 351 -5.89 0.70 0.77
CA LEU A 351 -5.59 -0.47 -0.05
C LEU A 351 -4.69 -1.48 0.69
N MET A 352 -3.98 -1.02 1.71
CA MET A 352 -3.13 -1.85 2.57
C MET A 352 -3.39 -1.57 4.05
N PRO A 353 -3.03 -2.50 4.95
CA PRO A 353 -3.14 -2.30 6.39
C PRO A 353 -2.23 -1.19 6.87
N HIS A 354 -2.58 -0.57 8.00
CA HIS A 354 -1.69 0.34 8.69
C HIS A 354 -0.47 -0.41 9.20
N LEU A 355 0.70 -0.02 8.73
CA LEU A 355 2.00 -0.57 9.10
C LEU A 355 2.75 0.45 9.97
N ARG A 356 3.70 -0.04 10.77
CA ARG A 356 4.59 0.83 11.52
C ARG A 356 5.58 1.48 10.57
N ILE A 357 5.54 2.80 10.48
CA ILE A 357 6.43 3.62 9.68
C ILE A 357 7.41 4.33 10.60
N HIS A 358 8.69 4.28 10.26
CA HIS A 358 9.76 5.05 10.90
C HIS A 358 10.24 6.12 9.93
N TYR A 359 10.41 7.33 10.41
CA TYR A 359 10.93 8.45 9.65
C TYR A 359 12.35 8.79 10.12
N PRO A 360 13.39 8.32 9.43
CA PRO A 360 14.77 8.55 9.85
C PRO A 360 15.23 10.00 9.65
N SER A 361 14.56 10.76 8.79
CA SER A 361 14.88 12.17 8.52
C SER A 361 13.67 13.09 8.66
N ASP A 362 13.90 14.42 8.58
CA ASP A 362 12.84 15.43 8.64
C ASP A 362 12.10 15.59 7.30
N THR A 363 12.55 14.91 6.25
CA THR A 363 11.87 14.88 4.96
C THR A 363 10.84 13.76 4.94
N LYS A 364 9.58 14.09 4.64
CA LYS A 364 8.45 13.16 4.60
C LYS A 364 8.67 11.96 3.64
N GLY A 365 9.46 12.18 2.58
CA GLY A 365 9.76 11.15 1.59
C GLY A 365 10.72 10.05 2.06
N GLN A 366 11.50 10.28 3.13
CA GLN A 366 12.40 9.26 3.68
C GLN A 366 11.68 8.48 4.79
N LEU A 367 11.16 7.34 4.45
CA LEU A 367 10.44 6.46 5.39
C LEU A 367 10.99 5.04 5.34
N TYR A 368 10.87 4.32 6.45
CA TYR A 368 11.28 2.94 6.60
C TYR A 368 10.16 2.11 7.20
N ILE A 369 9.82 1.01 6.53
CA ILE A 369 8.76 0.09 6.97
C ILE A 369 9.37 -1.30 7.18
N PRO A 370 9.64 -1.71 8.45
CA PRO A 370 10.38 -2.94 8.74
C PRO A 370 9.77 -4.20 8.12
N LEU A 371 8.44 -4.33 8.16
CA LEU A 371 7.75 -5.49 7.60
C LEU A 371 7.96 -5.58 6.08
N VAL A 372 7.82 -4.47 5.37
CA VAL A 372 8.01 -4.42 3.91
C VAL A 372 9.45 -4.70 3.56
N ASN A 373 10.40 -4.10 4.29
CA ASN A 373 11.84 -4.37 4.13
C ASN A 373 12.16 -5.87 4.22
N ASN A 374 11.64 -6.54 5.25
CA ASN A 374 11.91 -7.96 5.45
C ASN A 374 11.26 -8.83 4.34
N ILE A 375 10.03 -8.50 3.90
CA ILE A 375 9.36 -9.22 2.81
C ILE A 375 10.14 -9.04 1.50
N MET A 376 10.57 -7.82 1.18
CA MET A 376 11.36 -7.54 -0.01
C MET A 376 12.72 -8.23 0.05
N TRP A 377 13.38 -8.21 1.20
CA TRP A 377 14.65 -8.91 1.41
C TRP A 377 14.55 -10.40 1.11
N VAL A 378 13.58 -11.08 1.73
CA VAL A 378 13.33 -12.51 1.49
C VAL A 378 12.95 -12.77 0.03
N GLY A 379 12.12 -11.89 -0.55
CA GLY A 379 11.72 -11.97 -1.95
C GLY A 379 12.92 -11.83 -2.90
N CYS A 380 13.81 -10.87 -2.68
CA CYS A 380 15.03 -10.71 -3.48
C CYS A 380 15.93 -11.94 -3.42
N ILE A 381 16.17 -12.49 -2.22
CA ILE A 381 16.98 -13.72 -2.06
C ILE A 381 16.32 -14.88 -2.80
N PHE A 382 15.00 -15.05 -2.66
CA PHE A 382 14.25 -16.08 -3.37
C PHE A 382 14.40 -15.97 -4.89
N ILE A 383 14.31 -14.76 -5.44
CA ILE A 383 14.50 -14.47 -6.88
C ILE A 383 15.90 -14.85 -7.34
N VAL A 384 16.94 -14.45 -6.59
CA VAL A 384 18.36 -14.80 -6.93
C VAL A 384 18.56 -16.30 -6.94
N LEU A 385 18.02 -17.02 -5.95
CA LEU A 385 18.15 -18.47 -5.88
C LEU A 385 17.34 -19.20 -6.97
N LEU A 386 16.18 -18.65 -7.35
CA LEU A 386 15.30 -19.24 -8.35
C LEU A 386 15.89 -19.12 -9.76
N PHE A 387 16.32 -17.93 -10.15
CA PHE A 387 16.77 -17.63 -11.51
C PHE A 387 18.27 -17.88 -11.73
N GLN A 388 19.10 -17.65 -10.72
CA GLN A 388 20.54 -17.89 -10.69
C GLN A 388 21.40 -17.03 -11.62
N ASN A 389 20.87 -16.55 -12.75
CA ASN A 389 21.57 -15.68 -13.70
C ASN A 389 20.75 -14.44 -14.07
N SER A 390 21.46 -13.37 -14.53
CA SER A 390 20.81 -12.10 -14.87
C SER A 390 19.88 -12.21 -16.08
N GLU A 391 20.19 -13.03 -17.08
CA GLU A 391 19.43 -13.13 -18.32
C GLU A 391 17.99 -13.59 -18.10
N ARG A 392 17.79 -14.62 -17.25
CA ARG A 392 16.43 -15.09 -16.88
C ARG A 392 15.68 -14.05 -16.03
N MET A 393 16.40 -13.32 -15.17
CA MET A 393 15.80 -12.23 -14.41
C MET A 393 15.38 -11.08 -15.31
N GLU A 394 16.18 -10.73 -16.33
CA GLU A 394 15.88 -9.68 -17.33
C GLU A 394 14.63 -10.02 -18.15
N SER A 395 14.45 -11.29 -18.51
CA SER A 395 13.25 -11.78 -19.20
C SER A 395 11.99 -11.67 -18.33
N ALA A 396 12.12 -11.89 -17.01
CA ALA A 396 11.00 -11.74 -16.06
C ALA A 396 10.62 -10.27 -15.82
N TYR A 397 11.60 -9.38 -15.91
CA TYR A 397 11.50 -7.97 -15.53
C TYR A 397 10.50 -7.18 -16.39
N GLY A 398 10.56 -7.36 -17.70
CA GLY A 398 9.77 -6.59 -18.65
C GLY A 398 8.25 -6.70 -18.46
N LEU A 399 7.75 -7.87 -18.01
CA LEU A 399 6.31 -8.12 -17.93
C LEU A 399 5.62 -7.30 -16.83
N ALA A 400 6.23 -7.17 -15.64
CA ALA A 400 5.65 -6.37 -14.55
C ALA A 400 5.58 -4.89 -14.90
N ILE A 401 6.66 -4.35 -15.48
CA ILE A 401 6.74 -2.92 -15.81
C ILE A 401 5.79 -2.57 -16.96
N THR A 402 5.65 -3.41 -17.98
CA THR A 402 4.70 -3.15 -19.09
C THR A 402 3.26 -3.12 -18.60
N VAL A 403 2.88 -3.99 -17.64
CA VAL A 403 1.57 -3.92 -16.97
C VAL A 403 1.40 -2.60 -16.23
N THR A 404 2.40 -2.18 -15.44
CA THR A 404 2.34 -0.91 -14.71
C THR A 404 2.18 0.27 -15.68
N MET A 405 2.94 0.29 -16.77
CA MET A 405 2.86 1.37 -17.77
C MET A 405 1.49 1.46 -18.45
N LEU A 406 0.87 0.32 -18.80
CA LEU A 406 -0.49 0.28 -19.35
C LEU A 406 -1.52 0.81 -18.34
N MET A 407 -1.37 0.47 -17.07
CA MET A 407 -2.26 0.99 -16.01
C MET A 407 -2.08 2.50 -15.84
N THR A 408 -0.85 3.00 -15.84
CA THR A 408 -0.56 4.44 -15.77
C THR A 408 -1.10 5.18 -17.01
N THR A 409 -0.99 4.61 -18.22
CA THR A 409 -1.58 5.18 -19.43
C THR A 409 -3.10 5.28 -19.32
N THR A 410 -3.76 4.26 -18.76
CA THR A 410 -5.21 4.27 -18.53
C THR A 410 -5.62 5.39 -17.55
N LEU A 411 -4.87 5.55 -16.47
CA LEU A 411 -5.11 6.60 -15.48
C LEU A 411 -4.83 8.00 -16.05
N LEU A 412 -3.72 8.19 -16.78
CA LEU A 412 -3.37 9.47 -17.43
C LEU A 412 -4.38 9.86 -18.51
N THR A 413 -4.85 8.90 -19.30
CA THR A 413 -5.94 9.12 -20.28
C THR A 413 -7.17 9.69 -19.59
N SER A 414 -7.56 9.09 -18.46
CA SER A 414 -8.69 9.55 -17.67
C SER A 414 -8.45 10.92 -17.02
N TYR A 415 -7.23 11.22 -16.62
CA TYR A 415 -6.82 12.54 -16.12
C TYR A 415 -6.95 13.61 -17.22
N ILE A 416 -6.42 13.35 -18.42
CA ILE A 416 -6.48 14.27 -19.55
C ILE A 416 -7.93 14.51 -19.99
N ALA A 417 -8.74 13.44 -20.07
CA ALA A 417 -10.14 13.52 -20.48
C ALA A 417 -11.04 14.20 -19.44
N GLY A 418 -10.87 13.83 -18.17
CA GLY A 418 -11.80 14.23 -17.08
C GLY A 418 -11.40 15.54 -16.39
N ILE A 419 -10.13 15.74 -16.10
CA ILE A 419 -9.64 16.90 -15.34
C ILE A 419 -9.22 18.03 -16.30
N LEU A 420 -8.38 17.72 -17.29
CA LEU A 420 -7.96 18.73 -18.29
C LEU A 420 -9.04 19.00 -19.34
N LYS A 421 -10.09 18.17 -19.41
CA LYS A 421 -11.24 18.26 -20.34
C LYS A 421 -10.86 18.22 -21.82
N HIS A 422 -9.67 17.68 -22.15
CA HIS A 422 -9.18 17.54 -23.53
C HIS A 422 -9.44 16.12 -24.07
N LYS A 423 -10.69 15.83 -24.47
CA LYS A 423 -11.11 14.48 -24.93
C LYS A 423 -10.33 13.99 -26.17
N LEU A 424 -10.09 14.86 -27.16
CA LEU A 424 -9.33 14.50 -28.35
C LEU A 424 -7.86 14.19 -28.00
N GLY A 425 -7.23 15.02 -27.17
CA GLY A 425 -5.88 14.78 -26.67
C GLY A 425 -5.77 13.48 -25.87
N ALA A 426 -6.78 13.14 -25.07
CA ALA A 426 -6.85 11.88 -24.34
C ALA A 426 -6.94 10.68 -25.30
N CYS A 427 -7.75 10.78 -26.37
CA CYS A 427 -7.87 9.74 -27.38
C CYS A 427 -6.55 9.51 -28.12
N VAL A 428 -5.91 10.60 -28.58
CA VAL A 428 -4.59 10.51 -29.25
C VAL A 428 -3.53 9.92 -28.31
N PHE A 429 -3.51 10.36 -27.05
CA PHE A 429 -2.59 9.85 -26.04
C PHE A 429 -2.79 8.34 -25.80
N ALA A 430 -4.04 7.91 -25.60
CA ALA A 430 -4.39 6.51 -25.39
C ALA A 430 -4.03 5.63 -26.58
N LEU A 431 -4.32 6.08 -27.80
CA LEU A 431 -4.02 5.33 -29.01
C LEU A 431 -2.50 5.22 -29.24
N LEU A 432 -1.76 6.34 -29.12
CA LEU A 432 -0.33 6.35 -29.37
C LEU A 432 0.43 5.50 -28.32
N PHE A 433 0.30 5.88 -27.06
CA PHE A 433 1.06 5.21 -25.98
C PHE A 433 0.49 3.83 -25.66
N GLY A 434 -0.84 3.66 -25.68
CA GLY A 434 -1.46 2.36 -25.50
C GLY A 434 -1.05 1.35 -26.57
N ALA A 435 -0.97 1.75 -27.86
CA ALA A 435 -0.52 0.86 -28.92
C ALA A 435 0.96 0.45 -28.73
N ILE A 436 1.85 1.41 -28.43
CA ILE A 436 3.27 1.14 -28.17
C ILE A 436 3.42 0.17 -27.00
N GLU A 437 2.74 0.44 -25.89
CA GLU A 437 2.84 -0.37 -24.67
C GLU A 437 2.19 -1.75 -24.82
N LEU A 438 1.12 -1.87 -25.61
CA LEU A 438 0.54 -3.17 -25.96
C LEU A 438 1.50 -4.01 -26.79
N CYS A 439 2.27 -3.40 -27.71
CA CYS A 439 3.33 -4.11 -28.44
C CYS A 439 4.44 -4.60 -27.49
N PHE A 440 4.87 -3.78 -26.52
CA PHE A 440 5.83 -4.20 -25.52
C PHE A 440 5.27 -5.31 -24.62
N PHE A 441 4.03 -5.17 -24.17
CA PHE A 441 3.36 -6.19 -23.37
C PHE A 441 3.25 -7.52 -24.13
N ALA A 442 2.84 -7.49 -25.40
CA ALA A 442 2.76 -8.67 -26.25
C ALA A 442 4.14 -9.33 -26.43
N SER A 443 5.20 -8.52 -26.60
CA SER A 443 6.57 -9.01 -26.65
C SER A 443 7.01 -9.66 -25.34
N CYS A 444 6.82 -8.99 -24.20
CA CYS A 444 7.16 -9.54 -22.88
C CYS A 444 6.33 -10.77 -22.52
N LEU A 445 5.09 -10.89 -23.04
CA LEU A 445 4.24 -12.05 -22.82
C LEU A 445 4.80 -13.33 -23.48
N THR A 446 5.56 -13.21 -24.57
CA THR A 446 6.23 -14.37 -25.19
C THR A 446 7.30 -14.97 -24.27
N MET A 447 7.87 -14.15 -23.36
CA MET A 447 8.85 -14.58 -22.36
C MET A 447 8.21 -15.05 -21.05
N PHE A 448 6.87 -15.27 -21.05
CA PHE A 448 6.14 -15.66 -19.85
C PHE A 448 6.72 -16.93 -19.21
N PHE A 449 7.01 -17.95 -19.99
CA PHE A 449 7.58 -19.21 -19.50
C PHE A 449 9.06 -19.12 -19.13
N ASP A 450 9.79 -18.11 -19.62
CA ASP A 450 11.21 -17.89 -19.31
C ASP A 450 11.44 -17.16 -17.98
N GLY A 451 10.35 -16.93 -17.22
CA GLY A 451 10.41 -16.33 -15.88
C GLY A 451 9.31 -15.32 -15.60
N GLY A 452 8.62 -14.80 -16.60
CA GLY A 452 7.54 -13.82 -16.45
C GLY A 452 6.41 -14.26 -15.53
N TYR A 453 6.13 -15.58 -15.45
CA TYR A 453 5.11 -16.15 -14.58
C TYR A 453 5.35 -15.86 -13.09
N VAL A 454 6.61 -15.76 -12.65
CA VAL A 454 6.96 -15.45 -11.25
C VAL A 454 6.49 -14.03 -10.89
N MET A 455 6.69 -13.09 -11.81
CA MET A 455 6.29 -11.69 -11.61
C MET A 455 4.77 -11.53 -11.61
N ILE A 456 4.07 -12.23 -12.51
CA ILE A 456 2.60 -12.24 -12.50
C ILE A 456 2.06 -12.86 -11.21
N PHE A 457 2.67 -13.94 -10.72
CA PHE A 457 2.28 -14.55 -9.45
C PHE A 457 2.48 -13.58 -8.28
N LEU A 458 3.65 -12.93 -8.18
CA LEU A 458 3.96 -11.97 -7.13
C LEU A 458 3.03 -10.75 -7.18
N ALA A 459 2.84 -10.18 -8.35
CA ALA A 459 1.90 -9.07 -8.55
C ALA A 459 0.45 -9.47 -8.21
N SER A 460 0.02 -10.69 -8.58
CA SER A 460 -1.31 -11.21 -8.25
C SER A 460 -1.50 -11.41 -6.74
N LEU A 461 -0.48 -11.86 -6.02
CA LEU A 461 -0.50 -11.99 -4.57
C LEU A 461 -0.67 -10.62 -3.90
N LEU A 462 0.10 -9.62 -4.33
CA LEU A 462 0.01 -8.24 -3.82
C LEU A 462 -1.33 -7.59 -4.17
N PHE A 463 -1.81 -7.78 -5.40
CA PHE A 463 -3.14 -7.34 -5.83
C PHE A 463 -4.25 -8.00 -4.98
N GLY A 464 -4.15 -9.31 -4.74
CA GLY A 464 -5.09 -10.05 -3.90
C GLY A 464 -5.13 -9.50 -2.47
N LEU A 465 -3.98 -9.17 -1.89
CA LEU A 465 -3.88 -8.51 -0.58
C LEU A 465 -4.59 -7.15 -0.58
N MET A 466 -4.32 -6.31 -1.59
CA MET A 466 -4.97 -5.01 -1.74
C MET A 466 -6.49 -5.15 -1.93
N TYR A 467 -6.91 -6.10 -2.74
CA TYR A 467 -8.33 -6.37 -2.99
C TYR A 467 -9.07 -6.80 -1.73
N VAL A 468 -8.51 -7.78 -1.00
CA VAL A 468 -9.08 -8.27 0.27
C VAL A 468 -9.16 -7.15 1.29
N TRP A 469 -8.10 -6.35 1.42
CA TRP A 469 -8.09 -5.23 2.37
C TRP A 469 -9.14 -4.19 2.02
N ARG A 470 -9.22 -3.77 0.77
CA ARG A 470 -10.21 -2.81 0.27
C ARG A 470 -11.63 -3.32 0.44
N ARG A 471 -11.92 -4.56 -0.03
CA ARG A 471 -13.27 -5.15 0.05
C ARG A 471 -13.70 -5.29 1.50
N GLY A 472 -12.83 -5.82 2.36
CA GLY A 472 -13.12 -5.94 3.79
C GLY A 472 -13.31 -4.58 4.49
N THR A 473 -12.57 -3.54 4.09
CA THR A 473 -12.78 -2.17 4.61
C THR A 473 -14.12 -1.59 4.12
N ALA A 474 -14.51 -1.87 2.89
CA ALA A 474 -15.81 -1.46 2.38
C ALA A 474 -16.95 -2.13 3.16
N ILE A 475 -16.85 -3.43 3.47
CA ILE A 475 -17.81 -4.15 4.30
C ILE A 475 -17.87 -3.53 5.70
N GLU A 476 -16.75 -3.27 6.37
CA GLU A 476 -16.76 -2.61 7.68
C GLU A 476 -17.40 -1.24 7.64
N ARG A 477 -17.12 -0.43 6.61
CA ARG A 477 -17.71 0.92 6.46
C ARG A 477 -19.23 0.90 6.25
N THR A 478 -19.74 -0.04 5.46
CA THR A 478 -21.20 -0.16 5.25
C THR A 478 -21.96 -0.55 6.52
N GLN A 479 -21.25 -1.12 7.49
CA GLN A 479 -21.80 -1.55 8.77
C GLN A 479 -21.55 -0.55 9.91
N THR A 480 -20.73 0.48 9.68
CA THR A 480 -20.47 1.51 10.68
C THR A 480 -21.65 2.49 10.67
N ILE A 481 -22.38 2.56 11.78
CA ILE A 481 -23.48 3.49 12.00
C ILE A 481 -22.95 4.62 12.88
N LEU A 482 -23.06 5.86 12.37
CA LEU A 482 -22.71 7.06 13.11
C LEU A 482 -23.97 7.60 13.79
N LEU A 483 -23.88 7.86 15.09
CA LEU A 483 -24.98 8.38 15.90
C LEU A 483 -24.62 9.78 16.42
N PRO A 484 -25.56 10.74 16.43
CA PRO A 484 -25.30 12.07 16.96
C PRO A 484 -25.12 12.00 18.49
N VAL A 485 -24.01 12.56 18.98
CA VAL A 485 -23.64 12.57 20.41
C VAL A 485 -24.72 13.21 21.26
N SER A 486 -25.36 14.28 20.75
CA SER A 486 -26.38 15.05 21.46
C SER A 486 -27.55 14.24 22.00
N LYS A 487 -27.90 13.12 21.32
CA LYS A 487 -29.01 12.23 21.76
C LYS A 487 -28.66 11.38 22.98
N TYR A 488 -27.37 11.22 23.28
CA TYR A 488 -26.88 10.30 24.34
C TYR A 488 -26.28 11.01 25.54
N ILE A 489 -26.20 12.36 25.52
CA ILE A 489 -25.64 13.16 26.62
C ILE A 489 -26.38 12.86 27.92
N ASP A 490 -27.70 12.88 27.92
CA ASP A 490 -28.50 12.62 29.13
C ASP A 490 -28.31 11.20 29.66
N GLN A 491 -28.23 10.19 28.78
CA GLN A 491 -27.96 8.81 29.18
C GLN A 491 -26.58 8.64 29.82
N LEU A 492 -25.55 9.25 29.20
CA LEU A 492 -24.19 9.21 29.73
C LEU A 492 -24.07 9.95 31.06
N ASN A 493 -24.83 11.05 31.22
CA ASN A 493 -24.88 11.78 32.47
C ASN A 493 -25.57 10.97 33.59
N ARG A 494 -26.67 10.27 33.27
CA ARG A 494 -27.31 9.36 34.22
C ARG A 494 -26.36 8.24 34.63
N LEU A 495 -25.68 7.60 33.70
CA LEU A 495 -24.70 6.56 34.01
C LEU A 495 -23.53 7.09 34.86
N ARG A 496 -23.06 8.31 34.59
CA ARG A 496 -22.01 8.95 35.41
C ARG A 496 -22.41 9.08 36.86
N ASN A 497 -23.67 9.45 37.12
CA ASN A 497 -24.20 9.75 38.46
C ASN A 497 -24.83 8.53 39.15
N ASP A 498 -24.95 7.40 38.46
CA ASP A 498 -25.56 6.20 39.01
C ASP A 498 -24.57 5.49 39.97
N GLU A 499 -24.81 5.62 41.26
CA GLU A 499 -23.96 5.04 42.30
C GLU A 499 -24.10 3.52 42.44
N THR A 500 -25.09 2.90 41.80
CA THR A 500 -25.26 1.44 41.79
C THR A 500 -24.16 0.73 41.01
N TYR A 501 -23.51 1.46 40.06
CA TYR A 501 -22.37 0.95 39.29
C TYR A 501 -21.06 1.45 39.86
N PRO A 502 -20.03 0.59 40.01
CA PRO A 502 -18.70 1.03 40.44
C PRO A 502 -18.05 1.91 39.35
N VAL A 503 -17.30 2.91 39.78
CA VAL A 503 -16.51 3.76 38.88
C VAL A 503 -15.40 2.92 38.24
N LEU A 504 -15.43 2.77 36.92
CA LEU A 504 -14.43 2.02 36.16
C LEU A 504 -13.11 2.79 36.04
N ALA A 505 -13.19 4.11 35.83
CA ALA A 505 -12.04 5.00 35.69
C ALA A 505 -12.46 6.45 35.93
N ASP A 506 -11.51 7.31 36.32
CA ASP A 506 -11.77 8.76 36.31
C ASP A 506 -11.91 9.24 34.83
N ASN A 507 -11.03 8.80 33.94
CA ASN A 507 -11.02 9.15 32.53
C ASN A 507 -11.10 7.89 31.66
N LEU A 508 -12.23 7.66 31.01
CA LEU A 508 -12.44 6.58 30.08
C LEU A 508 -12.24 7.07 28.65
N VAL A 509 -11.29 6.47 27.93
CA VAL A 509 -10.79 6.96 26.63
C VAL A 509 -11.10 5.98 25.53
N PHE A 510 -11.75 6.46 24.47
CA PHE A 510 -11.98 5.72 23.22
C PHE A 510 -11.25 6.39 22.08
N LEU A 511 -10.58 5.60 21.24
CA LEU A 511 -10.03 6.07 19.98
C LEU A 511 -11.11 5.95 18.89
N THR A 512 -11.42 7.04 18.23
CA THR A 512 -12.46 7.13 17.19
C THR A 512 -11.92 7.72 15.90
N ASN A 513 -12.42 7.23 14.77
CA ASN A 513 -12.08 7.73 13.43
C ASN A 513 -13.28 8.42 12.75
N SER A 514 -14.34 8.79 13.51
CA SER A 514 -15.48 9.51 12.93
C SER A 514 -15.02 10.84 12.32
N PRO A 515 -15.40 11.13 11.06
CA PRO A 515 -14.99 12.36 10.38
C PRO A 515 -15.69 13.61 10.92
N ASP A 516 -16.91 13.45 11.46
CA ASP A 516 -17.73 14.54 11.99
C ASP A 516 -17.52 14.63 13.52
N PRO A 517 -17.17 15.80 14.06
CA PRO A 517 -17.01 15.98 15.51
C PRO A 517 -18.29 15.75 16.31
N LEU A 518 -19.47 15.91 15.73
CA LEU A 518 -20.77 15.77 16.40
C LEU A 518 -21.32 14.34 16.42
N THR A 519 -20.63 13.39 15.79
CA THR A 519 -21.07 12.00 15.68
C THR A 519 -20.08 11.02 16.27
N LEU A 520 -20.57 9.92 16.83
CA LEU A 520 -19.80 8.79 17.34
C LEU A 520 -20.22 7.49 16.65
N ASP A 521 -19.28 6.56 16.58
CA ASP A 521 -19.56 5.19 16.17
C ASP A 521 -20.54 4.54 17.18
N ARG A 522 -21.61 3.92 16.68
CA ARG A 522 -22.55 3.14 17.48
C ARG A 522 -21.86 2.13 18.38
N ASP A 523 -20.76 1.54 17.90
CA ASP A 523 -20.00 0.53 18.62
C ASP A 523 -19.42 1.07 19.92
N VAL A 524 -19.05 2.37 19.98
CA VAL A 524 -18.57 3.04 21.18
C VAL A 524 -19.68 3.16 22.19
N LEU A 525 -20.86 3.64 21.77
CA LEU A 525 -22.02 3.77 22.64
C LEU A 525 -22.51 2.41 23.13
N TYR A 526 -22.54 1.41 22.25
CA TYR A 526 -22.84 0.03 22.62
C TYR A 526 -21.86 -0.52 23.69
N SER A 527 -20.57 -0.24 23.54
CA SER A 527 -19.58 -0.64 24.53
C SER A 527 -19.81 0.03 25.90
N ILE A 528 -20.22 1.31 25.90
CA ILE A 528 -20.41 2.08 27.16
C ILE A 528 -21.72 1.71 27.85
N LEU A 529 -22.81 1.57 27.09
CA LEU A 529 -24.18 1.48 27.64
C LEU A 529 -24.72 0.06 27.68
N ASP A 530 -24.58 -0.71 26.58
CA ASP A 530 -25.32 -1.96 26.39
C ASP A 530 -24.50 -3.20 26.79
N LYS A 531 -23.22 -3.24 26.44
CA LYS A 531 -22.40 -4.44 26.67
C LYS A 531 -22.07 -4.65 28.16
N HIS A 532 -21.55 -3.63 28.78
CA HIS A 532 -21.33 -3.49 30.22
C HIS A 532 -21.33 -2.01 30.55
N PRO A 533 -22.28 -1.51 31.33
CA PRO A 533 -22.29 -0.10 31.71
C PRO A 533 -20.93 0.32 32.30
N LYS A 534 -20.30 1.31 31.65
CA LYS A 534 -18.97 1.79 32.05
C LYS A 534 -19.09 3.15 32.68
N ARG A 535 -19.27 3.19 34.00
CA ARG A 535 -19.30 4.43 34.76
C ARG A 535 -17.92 5.06 34.79
N ALA A 536 -17.81 6.30 34.32
CA ALA A 536 -16.60 7.10 34.39
C ALA A 536 -16.92 8.53 34.82
N LYS A 537 -15.96 9.26 35.39
CA LYS A 537 -16.16 10.68 35.72
C LYS A 537 -16.11 11.55 34.47
N ALA A 538 -15.26 11.19 33.50
CA ALA A 538 -15.16 11.84 32.19
C ALA A 538 -14.98 10.82 31.07
N TYR A 539 -15.63 11.08 29.92
CA TYR A 539 -15.55 10.28 28.70
C TYR A 539 -14.80 11.06 27.63
N TRP A 540 -13.81 10.41 27.03
CA TRP A 540 -12.90 11.02 26.05
C TRP A 540 -12.95 10.28 24.73
N PHE A 541 -13.24 10.99 23.64
CA PHE A 541 -13.25 10.47 22.28
C PHE A 541 -12.12 11.11 21.50
N ILE A 542 -11.06 10.34 21.26
CA ILE A 542 -9.81 10.84 20.68
C ILE A 542 -9.75 10.51 19.20
N ASN A 543 -9.50 11.53 18.39
CA ASN A 543 -9.16 11.40 16.98
C ASN A 543 -7.70 11.85 16.79
N VAL A 544 -6.87 10.99 16.22
CA VAL A 544 -5.46 11.31 15.91
C VAL A 544 -5.34 11.57 14.42
N HIS A 545 -4.95 12.77 14.07
CA HIS A 545 -4.70 13.21 12.71
C HIS A 545 -3.20 13.47 12.54
N VAL A 546 -2.56 12.79 11.58
CA VAL A 546 -1.13 13.00 11.29
C VAL A 546 -1.03 14.07 10.22
N THR A 547 -0.34 15.18 10.56
CA THR A 547 -0.12 16.31 9.66
C THR A 547 1.07 16.07 8.74
N ASP A 548 1.15 16.87 7.68
CA ASP A 548 2.24 16.81 6.70
C ASP A 548 3.53 17.49 7.19
N GLU A 549 3.47 18.21 8.30
CA GLU A 549 4.62 18.80 8.96
C GLU A 549 5.29 17.82 9.93
N PRO A 550 6.62 17.85 10.09
CA PRO A 550 7.33 16.85 10.90
C PRO A 550 7.06 16.95 12.39
N TYR A 551 6.86 18.14 12.95
CA TYR A 551 6.86 18.40 14.39
C TYR A 551 5.62 19.11 14.91
N THR A 552 4.50 19.07 14.21
CA THR A 552 3.24 19.67 14.70
C THR A 552 2.81 19.01 16.01
N HIS A 553 2.42 19.82 17.01
CA HIS A 553 1.87 19.39 18.28
C HIS A 553 0.70 20.29 18.63
N GLU A 554 -0.46 20.02 18.04
CA GLU A 554 -1.66 20.82 18.24
C GLU A 554 -2.82 19.92 18.67
N TYR A 555 -3.73 20.49 19.45
CA TYR A 555 -4.96 19.80 19.80
C TYR A 555 -6.15 20.77 19.78
N SER A 556 -7.32 20.24 19.53
CA SER A 556 -8.60 20.92 19.69
C SER A 556 -9.56 20.07 20.51
N VAL A 557 -10.36 20.72 21.35
CA VAL A 557 -11.32 20.06 22.24
C VAL A 557 -12.71 20.58 21.96
N GLU A 558 -13.68 19.67 21.86
CA GLU A 558 -15.11 19.95 21.82
C GLU A 558 -15.76 19.38 23.09
N THR A 559 -16.40 20.22 23.90
CA THR A 559 -16.98 19.85 25.20
C THR A 559 -18.47 19.50 25.14
N PHE A 560 -19.12 19.70 24.02
CA PHE A 560 -20.59 19.56 23.84
C PHE A 560 -21.43 20.32 24.86
N GLY A 561 -20.86 21.34 25.50
CA GLY A 561 -21.52 22.10 26.56
C GLY A 561 -21.63 21.33 27.88
N THR A 562 -20.80 20.31 28.11
CA THR A 562 -20.78 19.47 29.32
C THR A 562 -19.42 19.53 30.00
N ASP A 563 -19.36 19.16 31.28
CA ASP A 563 -18.15 19.06 32.09
C ASP A 563 -17.56 17.64 32.18
N PHE A 564 -18.10 16.68 31.39
CA PHE A 564 -17.73 15.26 31.49
C PHE A 564 -17.55 14.57 30.12
N LEU A 565 -17.94 15.18 29.03
CA LEU A 565 -17.88 14.58 27.70
C LEU A 565 -17.00 15.42 26.79
N PHE A 566 -15.90 14.84 26.34
CA PHE A 566 -14.87 15.54 25.58
C PHE A 566 -14.53 14.81 24.29
N ARG A 567 -14.48 15.55 23.22
CA ARG A 567 -13.89 15.08 21.98
C ARG A 567 -12.61 15.84 21.69
N VAL A 568 -11.53 15.11 21.57
CA VAL A 568 -10.20 15.68 21.32
C VAL A 568 -9.73 15.26 19.94
N ARG A 569 -9.33 16.23 19.15
CA ARG A 569 -8.56 16.02 17.93
C ARG A 569 -7.11 16.38 18.21
N LEU A 570 -6.22 15.42 17.96
CA LEU A 570 -4.78 15.61 18.07
C LEU A 570 -4.21 15.75 16.67
N ASP A 571 -3.64 16.88 16.32
CA ASP A 571 -2.92 17.13 15.09
C ASP A 571 -1.42 16.97 15.38
N LEU A 572 -0.86 15.80 15.00
CA LEU A 572 0.51 15.42 15.30
C LEU A 572 1.34 15.36 14.03
N GLY A 573 2.56 15.92 14.05
CA GLY A 573 3.50 15.82 12.97
C GLY A 573 3.90 14.36 12.66
N PHE A 574 4.21 14.06 11.39
CA PHE A 574 4.49 12.68 10.97
C PHE A 574 5.70 12.05 11.70
N LYS A 575 6.64 12.84 12.20
CA LYS A 575 7.83 12.38 12.96
C LYS A 575 7.58 12.30 14.47
N VAL A 576 6.48 12.87 14.95
CA VAL A 576 6.15 12.89 16.37
C VAL A 576 5.76 11.49 16.83
N ASN A 577 6.40 11.00 17.89
CA ASN A 577 6.01 9.76 18.50
C ASN A 577 4.63 9.92 19.15
N GLN A 578 3.68 9.09 18.76
CA GLN A 578 2.34 9.10 19.31
C GLN A 578 2.38 8.59 20.75
N ARG A 579 2.35 9.50 21.72
CA ARG A 579 2.29 9.22 23.16
C ARG A 579 0.98 9.74 23.74
N ILE A 580 -0.13 9.14 23.30
CA ILE A 580 -1.49 9.65 23.59
C ILE A 580 -1.74 9.80 25.09
N ASN A 581 -1.28 8.86 25.90
CA ASN A 581 -1.44 8.96 27.36
C ASN A 581 -0.78 10.23 27.94
N ALA A 582 0.43 10.58 27.50
CA ALA A 582 1.13 11.78 27.97
C ALA A 582 0.41 13.07 27.51
N TYR A 583 -0.03 13.11 26.24
CA TYR A 583 -0.77 14.27 25.71
C TYR A 583 -2.11 14.46 26.40
N LEU A 584 -2.84 13.37 26.67
CA LEU A 584 -4.10 13.47 27.42
C LEU A 584 -3.92 13.98 28.84
N ARG A 585 -2.86 13.57 29.54
CA ARG A 585 -2.56 14.11 30.88
C ARG A 585 -2.34 15.61 30.85
N GLN A 586 -1.65 16.12 29.83
CA GLN A 586 -1.50 17.55 29.62
C GLN A 586 -2.86 18.21 29.34
N ILE A 587 -3.64 17.71 28.38
CA ILE A 587 -4.94 18.26 27.99
C ILE A 587 -5.90 18.31 29.19
N VAL A 588 -5.97 17.24 29.97
CA VAL A 588 -6.79 17.20 31.20
C VAL A 588 -6.34 18.26 32.20
N GLY A 589 -5.01 18.45 32.37
CA GLY A 589 -4.46 19.52 33.18
C GLY A 589 -4.83 20.92 32.72
N ASP A 590 -4.73 21.14 31.38
CA ASP A 590 -5.09 22.43 30.76
C ASP A 590 -6.59 22.74 30.93
N LEU A 591 -7.48 21.74 30.74
CA LEU A 591 -8.93 21.89 30.89
C LEU A 591 -9.36 22.08 32.35
N MET A 592 -8.66 21.51 33.30
CA MET A 592 -8.88 21.80 34.75
C MET A 592 -8.43 23.23 35.10
N ALA A 593 -7.32 23.70 34.52
CA ALA A 593 -6.83 25.06 34.72
C ALA A 593 -7.76 26.11 34.09
N SER A 594 -8.40 25.82 32.96
CA SER A 594 -9.40 26.69 32.31
C SER A 594 -10.78 26.64 33.00
N GLY A 595 -11.01 25.67 33.87
CA GLY A 595 -12.31 25.47 34.52
C GLY A 595 -13.35 24.73 33.69
N GLU A 596 -12.98 24.18 32.53
CA GLU A 596 -13.86 23.39 31.66
C GLU A 596 -14.07 21.96 32.18
N LEU A 597 -13.12 21.44 32.96
CA LEU A 597 -13.18 20.15 33.64
C LEU A 597 -13.06 20.36 35.16
N PRO A 598 -13.97 19.80 35.96
CA PRO A 598 -13.84 19.87 37.43
C PRO A 598 -12.59 19.12 37.91
N PRO A 599 -11.98 19.56 39.04
CA PRO A 599 -10.81 18.89 39.61
C PRO A 599 -11.07 17.41 39.87
N GLN A 600 -10.16 16.56 39.42
CA GLN A 600 -10.27 15.11 39.56
C GLN A 600 -9.51 14.68 40.82
N HIS A 601 -10.24 14.35 41.90
CA HIS A 601 -9.62 13.74 43.07
C HIS A 601 -9.41 12.24 42.81
N HIS A 602 -8.22 11.76 43.16
CA HIS A 602 -7.94 10.33 43.09
C HIS A 602 -8.85 9.53 44.02
N THR A 603 -9.34 8.39 43.53
CA THR A 603 -10.22 7.49 44.32
C THR A 603 -9.47 6.84 45.49
N TYR A 604 -8.14 6.79 45.42
CA TYR A 604 -7.28 6.17 46.44
C TYR A 604 -6.36 7.21 47.10
N SER A 605 -6.38 7.31 48.44
CA SER A 605 -5.55 8.24 49.25
C SER A 605 -4.03 8.10 49.02
N ILE A 606 -3.56 6.94 48.60
CA ILE A 606 -2.14 6.71 48.28
C ILE A 606 -1.62 7.55 47.08
N TYR A 607 -2.53 8.15 46.31
CA TYR A 607 -2.18 8.96 45.14
C TYR A 607 -2.30 10.48 45.36
N GLU A 608 -2.66 10.92 46.55
CA GLU A 608 -2.87 12.35 46.88
C GLU A 608 -1.65 13.24 46.57
N THR A 609 -0.45 12.66 46.53
CA THR A 609 0.81 13.37 46.24
C THR A 609 1.13 13.45 44.71
N ARG A 610 0.37 12.81 43.83
CA ARG A 610 0.71 12.68 42.41
C ARG A 610 0.04 13.69 41.46
N GLY A 611 -0.54 14.77 41.98
CA GLY A 611 -1.21 15.79 41.15
C GLY A 611 -2.70 15.52 40.97
N ASN A 612 -3.42 16.50 40.42
CA ASN A 612 -4.89 16.50 40.35
C ASN A 612 -5.49 15.77 39.15
N VAL A 613 -4.68 15.04 38.38
CA VAL A 613 -5.16 14.31 37.20
C VAL A 613 -5.48 12.87 37.56
N GLY A 614 -6.73 12.47 37.34
CA GLY A 614 -7.22 11.12 37.62
C GLY A 614 -6.59 10.01 36.78
N ASP A 615 -7.00 8.77 37.03
CA ASP A 615 -6.53 7.61 36.25
C ASP A 615 -7.16 7.56 34.86
N PHE A 616 -6.42 6.94 33.91
CA PHE A 616 -6.87 6.75 32.53
C PHE A 616 -7.04 5.27 32.22
N ARG A 617 -8.18 4.92 31.62
CA ARG A 617 -8.39 3.62 31.00
C ARG A 617 -8.73 3.79 29.53
N PHE A 618 -7.94 3.13 28.67
CA PHE A 618 -8.11 3.16 27.22
C PHE A 618 -8.94 1.96 26.78
N CYS A 619 -10.10 2.19 26.16
CA CYS A 619 -10.94 1.14 25.63
C CYS A 619 -10.71 1.03 24.12
N MET A 620 -10.20 -0.13 23.67
CA MET A 620 -9.95 -0.43 22.27
C MET A 620 -10.98 -1.43 21.76
N LEU A 621 -11.83 -0.99 20.86
CA LEU A 621 -12.86 -1.82 20.25
C LEU A 621 -12.27 -2.62 19.08
N ARG A 622 -12.47 -3.93 19.10
CA ARG A 622 -12.15 -4.83 17.99
C ARG A 622 -13.44 -5.35 17.39
N LYS A 623 -13.72 -4.92 16.16
CA LYS A 623 -14.88 -5.43 15.42
C LYS A 623 -14.62 -6.89 15.02
N MET A 624 -15.58 -7.76 15.34
CA MET A 624 -15.58 -9.18 14.94
C MET A 624 -16.86 -9.47 14.17
N LEU A 625 -16.74 -10.35 13.18
CA LEU A 625 -17.90 -10.85 12.45
C LEU A 625 -18.71 -11.78 13.38
N ALA A 626 -19.98 -11.45 13.62
CA ALA A 626 -20.87 -12.34 14.35
C ALA A 626 -21.23 -13.56 13.48
N PRO A 627 -21.34 -14.79 14.05
CA PRO A 627 -21.74 -15.98 13.29
C PRO A 627 -23.10 -15.83 12.58
N GLU A 628 -23.98 -15.04 13.16
CA GLU A 628 -25.35 -14.79 12.70
C GLU A 628 -25.46 -13.71 11.60
N THR A 629 -24.29 -13.20 11.16
CA THR A 629 -24.28 -12.13 10.17
C THR A 629 -24.65 -12.68 8.79
N ASP A 630 -25.67 -12.10 8.15
CA ASP A 630 -26.10 -12.49 6.82
C ASP A 630 -25.18 -11.84 5.76
N ILE A 631 -24.00 -12.39 5.63
CA ILE A 631 -22.99 -11.99 4.63
C ILE A 631 -22.75 -13.16 3.68
N ASN A 632 -22.58 -12.84 2.40
CA ASN A 632 -22.24 -13.82 1.38
C ASN A 632 -20.95 -14.61 1.78
N ARG A 633 -20.93 -15.90 1.49
CA ARG A 633 -19.80 -16.79 1.80
C ARG A 633 -18.44 -16.24 1.32
N ASN A 634 -18.41 -15.55 0.18
CA ASN A 634 -17.19 -14.89 -0.33
C ASN A 634 -16.75 -13.70 0.53
N ASP A 635 -17.67 -12.87 0.98
CA ASP A 635 -17.37 -11.73 1.85
C ASP A 635 -16.93 -12.22 3.24
N HIS A 636 -17.45 -13.36 3.70
CA HIS A 636 -16.97 -14.00 4.93
C HIS A 636 -15.49 -14.43 4.83
N ARG A 637 -15.09 -15.04 3.70
CA ARG A 637 -13.68 -15.40 3.43
C ARG A 637 -12.79 -14.16 3.37
N VAL A 638 -13.23 -13.12 2.69
CA VAL A 638 -12.51 -11.84 2.61
C VAL A 638 -12.27 -11.26 4.01
N MET A 639 -13.28 -11.26 4.87
CA MET A 639 -13.15 -10.76 6.24
C MET A 639 -12.22 -11.62 7.09
N ALA A 640 -12.28 -12.95 6.95
CA ALA A 640 -11.38 -13.86 7.65
C ALA A 640 -9.90 -13.60 7.30
N ILE A 641 -9.60 -13.47 5.99
CA ILE A 641 -8.24 -13.15 5.52
C ILE A 641 -7.82 -11.75 6.02
N LYS A 642 -8.71 -10.74 5.92
CA LYS A 642 -8.42 -9.39 6.43
C LYS A 642 -8.05 -9.40 7.91
N TYR A 643 -8.78 -10.15 8.73
CA TYR A 643 -8.49 -10.25 10.16
C TYR A 643 -7.18 -11.02 10.43
N ALA A 644 -6.84 -12.03 9.63
CA ALA A 644 -5.56 -12.72 9.70
C ALA A 644 -4.39 -11.76 9.39
N VAL A 645 -4.49 -11.01 8.30
CA VAL A 645 -3.50 -9.98 7.91
C VAL A 645 -3.39 -8.91 9.01
N ARG A 646 -4.51 -8.42 9.54
CA ARG A 646 -4.52 -7.42 10.62
C ARG A 646 -3.80 -7.91 11.88
N ARG A 647 -3.91 -9.20 12.23
CA ARG A 647 -3.17 -9.78 13.35
C ARG A 647 -1.66 -9.78 13.11
N ALA A 648 -1.23 -10.07 11.87
CA ALA A 648 0.17 -10.08 11.49
C ALA A 648 0.81 -8.67 11.48
N CYS A 649 0.02 -7.60 11.23
CA CYS A 649 0.51 -6.22 11.15
C CYS A 649 0.74 -5.54 12.52
N GLY A 650 0.43 -6.21 13.64
CA GLY A 650 0.68 -5.71 14.99
C GLY A 650 -0.54 -5.12 15.69
N SER A 651 -0.37 -4.76 16.97
CA SER A 651 -1.44 -4.22 17.80
C SER A 651 -1.58 -2.70 17.62
N PRO A 652 -2.81 -2.16 17.47
CA PRO A 652 -3.06 -0.73 17.48
C PRO A 652 -2.54 -0.02 18.73
N ALA A 653 -2.52 -0.68 19.87
CA ALA A 653 -1.97 -0.13 21.13
C ALA A 653 -0.52 0.35 20.98
N ARG A 654 0.28 -0.40 20.18
CA ARG A 654 1.66 -0.06 19.88
C ARG A 654 1.80 1.19 19.00
N TRP A 655 0.86 1.39 18.09
CA TRP A 655 0.92 2.57 17.20
C TRP A 655 0.67 3.87 17.95
N TYR A 656 -0.20 3.82 18.97
CA TYR A 656 -0.60 4.98 19.77
C TYR A 656 0.25 5.16 21.03
N GLY A 657 1.32 4.37 21.21
CA GLY A 657 2.21 4.46 22.37
C GLY A 657 1.52 4.14 23.68
N LEU A 658 0.54 3.23 23.66
CA LEU A 658 -0.27 2.86 24.82
C LEU A 658 0.17 1.55 25.47
N GLU A 659 1.31 0.96 25.08
CA GLU A 659 1.76 -0.36 25.56
C GLU A 659 1.86 -0.45 27.10
N ASN A 660 2.22 0.66 27.75
CA ASN A 660 2.37 0.74 29.21
C ASN A 660 1.16 1.40 29.89
N SER A 661 0.03 1.54 29.19
CA SER A 661 -1.20 2.15 29.72
C SER A 661 -2.21 1.07 30.11
N ALA A 662 -3.16 1.39 31.00
CA ALA A 662 -4.27 0.49 31.31
C ALA A 662 -5.22 0.42 30.12
N ILE A 663 -5.16 -0.72 29.38
CA ILE A 663 -5.95 -0.94 28.17
C ILE A 663 -6.99 -2.03 28.40
N ILE A 664 -8.22 -1.75 28.02
CA ILE A 664 -9.31 -2.72 27.91
C ILE A 664 -9.51 -3.02 26.42
N ILE A 665 -9.34 -4.27 25.99
CA ILE A 665 -9.62 -4.70 24.63
C ILE A 665 -10.99 -5.38 24.61
N GLU A 666 -11.93 -4.78 23.91
CA GLU A 666 -13.27 -5.32 23.77
C GLU A 666 -13.58 -5.74 22.35
N TYR A 667 -14.20 -6.91 22.24
CA TYR A 667 -14.73 -7.40 20.98
C TYR A 667 -16.17 -6.94 20.83
N VAL A 668 -16.46 -6.22 19.75
CA VAL A 668 -17.79 -5.74 19.42
C VAL A 668 -18.24 -6.46 18.14
N PRO A 669 -19.46 -7.05 18.12
CA PRO A 669 -19.95 -7.67 16.90
C PRO A 669 -20.11 -6.63 15.81
N LEU A 670 -19.72 -6.98 14.59
CA LEU A 670 -20.03 -6.18 13.42
C LEU A 670 -21.52 -6.35 13.15
N PHE A 671 -22.31 -5.32 13.45
CA PHE A 671 -23.75 -5.32 13.24
C PHE A 671 -24.10 -5.19 11.74
N ALA A 672 -23.84 -6.23 10.98
CA ALA A 672 -24.39 -6.41 9.67
C ALA A 672 -25.89 -6.80 9.77
N ARG A 673 -26.61 -6.85 8.65
CA ARG A 673 -27.97 -7.40 8.64
C ARG A 673 -27.94 -8.77 9.33
N MET A 674 -28.52 -8.83 10.51
CA MET A 674 -28.68 -10.09 11.22
C MET A 674 -29.81 -10.89 10.57
N ARG A 675 -29.59 -12.20 10.43
CA ARG A 675 -30.70 -13.10 10.15
C ARG A 675 -31.72 -12.94 11.28
N PRO A 676 -33.04 -12.94 10.97
CA PRO A 676 -34.02 -12.92 12.03
C PRO A 676 -33.72 -14.06 13.01
N ALA A 677 -33.60 -13.72 14.28
CA ALA A 677 -33.30 -14.71 15.31
C ALA A 677 -34.40 -15.79 15.27
N VAL A 678 -34.02 -17.03 15.16
CA VAL A 678 -34.92 -18.15 15.32
C VAL A 678 -35.36 -18.14 16.77
N LYS A 679 -36.67 -17.89 16.98
CA LYS A 679 -37.25 -17.85 18.32
C LYS A 679 -37.18 -19.26 18.90
N LEU A 680 -36.40 -19.44 19.97
CA LEU A 680 -36.42 -20.70 20.70
C LEU A 680 -37.78 -20.85 21.38
N VAL A 681 -38.37 -22.03 21.23
CA VAL A 681 -39.57 -22.41 21.92
C VAL A 681 -39.18 -23.22 23.16
N ARG A 682 -39.67 -22.78 24.31
CA ARG A 682 -39.47 -23.53 25.55
C ARG A 682 -40.30 -24.82 25.51
N THR A 683 -39.63 -25.99 25.54
CA THR A 683 -40.28 -27.30 25.44
C THR A 683 -40.73 -27.84 26.80
N GLN A 684 -40.17 -27.31 27.89
CA GLN A 684 -40.55 -27.73 29.26
C GLN A 684 -40.84 -26.49 30.12
N VAL A 685 -41.99 -26.43 30.72
CA VAL A 685 -42.35 -25.41 31.71
C VAL A 685 -42.04 -26.04 33.10
N PRO A 686 -41.46 -25.27 34.06
CA PRO A 686 -41.30 -25.77 35.42
C PRO A 686 -42.60 -26.29 36.02
N LEU A 687 -42.54 -27.34 36.79
CA LEU A 687 -43.72 -27.98 37.38
C LEU A 687 -44.52 -27.00 38.24
N GLU A 688 -43.83 -26.09 38.93
CA GLU A 688 -44.44 -25.04 39.78
C GLU A 688 -45.36 -24.08 38.96
N VAL A 689 -44.95 -23.70 37.74
CA VAL A 689 -45.76 -22.85 36.90
C VAL A 689 -46.95 -23.60 36.29
N GLN A 690 -46.81 -24.89 36.04
CA GLN A 690 -47.92 -25.73 35.59
C GLN A 690 -48.97 -25.95 36.67
N ILE A 691 -48.57 -26.00 37.94
CA ILE A 691 -49.50 -26.10 39.06
C ILE A 691 -50.22 -24.79 39.27
N GLU A 692 -49.54 -23.62 39.22
CA GLU A 692 -50.21 -22.33 39.32
C GLU A 692 -51.20 -22.08 38.19
N GLU A 693 -50.88 -22.41 36.94
CA GLU A 693 -51.78 -22.29 35.78
C GLU A 693 -52.95 -23.28 35.88
N ALA A 694 -52.75 -24.45 36.47
CA ALA A 694 -53.82 -25.41 36.71
C ALA A 694 -54.75 -24.95 37.84
N GLU A 695 -54.20 -24.42 38.94
CA GLU A 695 -54.97 -23.83 40.04
C GLU A 695 -55.77 -22.59 39.63
N GLU A 696 -55.19 -21.69 38.79
CA GLU A 696 -55.92 -20.54 38.22
C GLU A 696 -57.06 -21.00 37.28
N MET A 697 -56.85 -22.02 36.44
CA MET A 697 -57.92 -22.60 35.62
C MET A 697 -59.02 -23.26 36.43
N GLU A 698 -58.67 -23.94 37.55
CA GLU A 698 -59.66 -24.53 38.44
C GLU A 698 -60.47 -23.45 39.15
N VAL A 699 -59.86 -22.37 39.57
CA VAL A 699 -60.57 -21.21 40.17
C VAL A 699 -61.48 -20.51 39.19
N ASP A 700 -61.12 -20.39 37.94
CA ASP A 700 -62.00 -19.79 36.94
C ASP A 700 -63.21 -20.67 36.57
N ILE A 701 -63.01 -22.02 36.53
CA ILE A 701 -64.12 -22.94 36.32
C ILE A 701 -65.11 -22.92 37.49
N PHE A 702 -64.63 -22.73 38.72
CA PHE A 702 -65.51 -22.61 39.90
C PHE A 702 -66.11 -21.20 40.06
N SER A 703 -65.52 -20.15 39.53
CA SER A 703 -66.04 -18.78 39.62
C SER A 703 -67.18 -18.49 38.64
N ASP A 704 -67.18 -19.10 37.47
CA ASP A 704 -68.27 -18.92 36.49
C ASP A 704 -69.59 -19.71 36.85
N ASP A 705 -69.48 -20.81 37.59
CA ASP A 705 -70.65 -21.56 38.05
C ASP A 705 -71.40 -20.88 39.24
N LEU A 706 -70.77 -19.92 39.92
CA LEU A 706 -71.45 -19.17 41.01
C LEU A 706 -72.21 -17.91 40.55
N VAL A 707 -72.05 -17.47 39.30
CA VAL A 707 -72.76 -16.28 38.78
C VAL A 707 -74.03 -16.61 37.97
N ASN A 708 -74.14 -17.84 37.45
CA ASN A 708 -75.36 -18.26 36.70
C ASN A 708 -76.09 -19.38 37.44
N GLY A 709 -76.73 -19.06 38.55
CA GLY A 709 -77.74 -19.93 39.18
C GLY A 709 -78.96 -20.06 38.27
N ASN A 710 -79.06 -21.23 37.62
CA ASN A 710 -80.34 -22.00 37.46
C ASN A 710 -80.14 -23.17 36.45
N GLU A 711 -80.44 -24.35 36.96
CA GLU A 711 -80.87 -25.54 36.22
C GLU A 711 -79.87 -26.30 35.36
N ALA A 712 -79.37 -27.32 35.85
CA ALA A 712 -79.57 -28.72 35.46
C ALA A 712 -78.35 -29.62 35.89
N GLY A 713 -78.58 -30.33 36.95
CA GLY A 713 -77.66 -31.41 37.34
C GLY A 713 -77.63 -32.49 36.27
N LYS A 714 -76.37 -32.83 35.90
CA LYS A 714 -76.00 -34.18 35.51
C LYS A 714 -74.49 -34.31 35.58
N ASN A 715 -74.06 -35.19 36.40
CA ASN A 715 -72.80 -35.87 36.51
C ASN A 715 -71.86 -35.72 35.29
N MET A 716 -70.69 -35.13 35.52
CA MET A 716 -69.44 -35.53 34.87
C MET A 716 -68.33 -35.59 35.94
N ASN A 717 -68.13 -36.75 36.50
CA ASN A 717 -66.90 -37.12 37.17
C ASN A 717 -65.85 -37.26 36.09
N VAL A 718 -65.06 -36.26 35.85
CA VAL A 718 -63.87 -36.34 34.99
C VAL A 718 -62.72 -36.67 35.92
N ASP A 719 -62.16 -37.90 35.76
CA ASP A 719 -60.99 -38.38 36.48
C ASP A 719 -59.78 -37.50 36.14
N PRO A 720 -59.06 -36.93 37.12
CA PRO A 720 -57.93 -36.11 36.89
C PRO A 720 -56.80 -36.81 36.09
N THR A 721 -56.81 -38.12 35.95
CA THR A 721 -55.91 -38.90 35.16
C THR A 721 -56.17 -38.86 33.65
N GLU A 722 -57.44 -38.58 33.22
CA GLU A 722 -57.77 -38.46 31.79
C GLU A 722 -57.33 -37.14 31.17
N LEU A 723 -57.19 -36.08 31.96
CA LEU A 723 -56.67 -34.79 31.50
C LEU A 723 -55.14 -34.82 31.26
N LEU A 724 -54.42 -35.74 31.94
CA LEU A 724 -53.00 -35.94 31.71
C LEU A 724 -52.67 -36.80 30.48
N GLU A 725 -53.59 -37.66 30.06
CA GLU A 725 -53.46 -38.47 28.85
C GLU A 725 -53.81 -37.68 27.57
N SER A 726 -54.64 -36.65 27.63
CA SER A 726 -55.03 -35.85 26.46
C SER A 726 -53.92 -34.85 26.00
N VAL A 727 -52.90 -34.60 26.82
CA VAL A 727 -51.74 -33.78 26.48
C VAL A 727 -50.57 -34.60 25.91
N ALA A 728 -50.64 -35.96 26.08
CA ALA A 728 -49.58 -36.86 25.58
C ALA A 728 -49.83 -37.32 24.13
N ASP A 729 -51.03 -37.14 23.56
CA ASP A 729 -51.34 -37.53 22.19
C ASP A 729 -51.44 -36.34 21.24
N THR A 730 -50.29 -35.73 20.94
CA THR A 730 -50.09 -35.01 19.69
C THR A 730 -49.31 -35.89 18.74
N PRO A 731 -49.82 -36.19 17.54
CA PRO A 731 -49.27 -37.28 16.72
C PRO A 731 -47.91 -36.94 16.15
N GLU A 732 -46.98 -37.84 16.36
CA GLU A 732 -45.78 -38.05 15.55
C GLU A 732 -46.11 -38.38 14.08
N GLN A 733 -46.75 -37.50 13.37
CA GLN A 733 -46.99 -37.66 11.93
C GLN A 733 -46.81 -36.32 11.18
N GLN A 734 -45.59 -35.83 11.12
CA GLN A 734 -45.08 -34.92 10.05
C GLN A 734 -43.56 -34.73 10.10
N LEU A 735 -42.79 -35.79 10.35
CA LEU A 735 -41.31 -35.75 10.27
C LEU A 735 -40.72 -36.95 9.48
N ASP A 736 -41.54 -37.54 8.59
CA ASP A 736 -40.99 -38.44 7.55
C ASP A 736 -40.88 -37.69 6.22
N GLY A 737 -39.78 -37.03 5.99
CA GLY A 737 -39.56 -36.32 4.72
C GLY A 737 -38.24 -35.60 4.60
N LEU A 738 -37.29 -35.80 5.51
CA LEU A 738 -35.95 -35.24 5.36
C LEU A 738 -34.86 -36.17 5.92
N GLU A 739 -34.86 -37.40 5.43
CA GLU A 739 -33.66 -38.23 5.51
C GLU A 739 -32.88 -38.18 4.21
N SER A 740 -31.58 -38.17 4.38
CA SER A 740 -30.51 -38.29 3.38
C SER A 740 -29.97 -37.00 2.73
N THR A 741 -29.11 -36.31 3.44
CA THR A 741 -27.84 -35.89 2.83
C THR A 741 -26.72 -36.03 3.86
N GLN A 742 -25.85 -36.94 3.54
CA GLN A 742 -24.69 -37.41 4.25
C GLN A 742 -23.76 -36.25 4.70
N PHE A 743 -23.48 -36.19 5.99
CA PHE A 743 -22.27 -35.57 6.51
C PHE A 743 -21.11 -36.56 6.34
N ASN A 744 -20.21 -36.28 5.44
CA ASN A 744 -18.90 -36.94 5.42
C ASN A 744 -17.93 -36.08 6.22
N ASP A 745 -17.39 -36.66 7.24
CA ASP A 745 -16.22 -36.23 7.99
C ASP A 745 -15.02 -36.05 7.04
N ALA A 746 -14.36 -34.92 7.08
CA ALA A 746 -12.94 -34.83 6.83
C ALA A 746 -12.38 -33.56 7.49
N ASN A 747 -11.65 -33.79 8.52
CA ASN A 747 -10.45 -33.18 9.07
C ASN A 747 -9.88 -31.91 8.38
N PHE A 748 -9.49 -31.01 9.23
CA PHE A 748 -8.55 -29.91 9.32
C PHE A 748 -9.16 -28.53 9.33
#